data_923dfcc98039231213f2ddcc431c27cf
#
_entry.id   923dfcc98039231213f2ddcc431c27cf
#
_cell.length_a   1.000
_cell.length_b   1.000
_cell.length_c   1.000
_cell.angle_alpha   90.00
_cell.angle_beta   90.00
_cell.angle_gamma   90.00
#
_symmetry.space_group_name_H-M   'P 1'
#
loop_
_entity.id
_entity.type
_entity.pdbx_description
1 polymer ?
#
loop_
_entity_poly.entity_id
_entity_poly.type
_entity_poly.pdbx_seq_one_letter_code
_entity_poly.pdbx_strand_id
1 'polypeptide(L)'
;MSEFGIKIKNIEAATLYEYNKGLREHYDYKDAMFVNSLFKDFMCDNGLKVWNGEFTRDLICLEFNFGTRSYEDEIKHIKKIAKKARLEYKKAASSKSKKLMDIQFNKKNKIMQLYRFANKHKDEYFQLSADNIREEFYKNGVDVEYITRKRSGEIIKKEVIHYKMLYRSTGKAKKGSCMFIRDKLYNKASSFLRMGIKLPKKNADIVGINAYSPLISSGIVGKVKINPKNILVLKDVDRFFTTKVVSVETDKNKRCIAKTIENYKLKNTLFDGQALIDSSIFPDWGNGYVLLRHHFCKMAAFCSNIQLFFRDYFGEEYYTATVEDMWGNKHYVKDIELITTDNAMKWIKYNVSYDYWCNKVYENGCMFGIVKTAHCSKLGNVQRMSYQMVNSLNIDTMNEVCKESIKYINKLKTDDDFFLDYLRKNINFSNDYEVLMALCNQNKDFLRSSYFRERKKAIIMNYVLNFKSGKIIQNADNLVIVGSPYAMLLYGATGNPDIVDEDDTFSVEDLAIQCYTSRFADDEYLAEFRSPFNGKYNLGYLHNIYDERFNKYFNFCDQIIAINMNGTDFQDRNNGSDQDSDSIYTTNQPQIVDHAKKCQMLYPTIVNNIPKDSNIYNNTMEDFAKLDNKLAASQLDIGESSNLAQLAQTYDCTFGDQKYKDYVCILSVLAQIAIDSAKRLFDVDVSSEIRQIKKDMNVKENKYPSFWKIIHRDFKDKNINHDLLCPMNYLYNLKLDQFRSNQSTIPVEYFFKKFKLEKNRKTCKKVEDIIETYINKSSSNFCSDNEDAYFLLKMDFDNMINDITRIYVSGNYIGLFSWLIDRAFCLSIAQKQNQYKLKSTIKKRRSILIKALYNINSANLLKCFSNNC
;
A
#
# COMPACT_ATOMS: atom_id res chain seq x y z
N MET A 1 -21.34 -13.38 6.41
CA MET A 1 -19.95 -12.93 6.62
C MET A 1 -19.75 -11.60 5.89
N SER A 2 -18.92 -10.70 6.41
CA SER A 2 -18.69 -9.42 5.70
C SER A 2 -18.04 -9.67 4.35
N GLU A 3 -18.39 -8.85 3.38
CA GLU A 3 -17.88 -8.88 2.00
C GLU A 3 -16.33 -8.85 1.93
N PHE A 4 -15.65 -8.33 2.98
CA PHE A 4 -14.22 -8.04 2.97
C PHE A 4 -13.37 -8.94 3.88
N GLY A 5 -13.96 -9.63 4.85
CA GLY A 5 -13.22 -10.46 5.81
C GLY A 5 -13.81 -10.43 7.23
N ILE A 6 -13.01 -10.83 8.20
CA ILE A 6 -13.39 -10.94 9.61
C ILE A 6 -12.52 -9.97 10.43
N LYS A 7 -13.13 -9.17 11.32
CA LYS A 7 -12.38 -8.29 12.23
C LYS A 7 -11.54 -9.09 13.22
N ILE A 8 -10.32 -8.66 13.42
CA ILE A 8 -9.39 -9.17 14.45
C ILE A 8 -8.80 -7.98 15.22
N LYS A 9 -8.21 -8.25 16.37
CA LYS A 9 -7.42 -7.24 17.08
C LYS A 9 -6.01 -7.14 16.50
N ASN A 10 -5.53 -5.93 16.26
CA ASN A 10 -4.13 -5.60 16.09
C ASN A 10 -3.64 -4.95 17.39
N ILE A 11 -2.85 -5.68 18.17
CA ILE A 11 -2.45 -5.30 19.52
C ILE A 11 -1.02 -4.78 19.49
N GLU A 12 -0.76 -3.69 20.17
CA GLU A 12 0.60 -3.18 20.40
C GLU A 12 1.32 -4.08 21.40
N ALA A 13 2.34 -4.79 20.95
CA ALA A 13 3.02 -5.84 21.71
C ALA A 13 3.66 -5.31 23.02
N ALA A 14 4.22 -4.08 23.02
CA ALA A 14 4.78 -3.49 24.24
C ALA A 14 3.73 -3.26 25.30
N THR A 15 2.57 -2.71 24.93
CA THR A 15 1.50 -2.45 25.90
C THR A 15 0.87 -3.72 26.43
N LEU A 16 0.84 -4.79 25.60
CA LEU A 16 0.41 -6.11 26.04
C LEU A 16 1.42 -6.75 27.00
N TYR A 17 2.71 -6.61 26.70
CA TYR A 17 3.78 -7.07 27.60
C TYR A 17 3.71 -6.36 28.96
N GLU A 18 3.63 -5.01 28.94
CA GLU A 18 3.46 -4.20 30.16
C GLU A 18 2.22 -4.65 30.96
N TYR A 19 1.10 -4.90 30.28
CA TYR A 19 -0.13 -5.39 30.91
C TYR A 19 0.07 -6.76 31.58
N ASN A 20 0.67 -7.72 30.87
CA ASN A 20 0.89 -9.07 31.38
C ASN A 20 1.88 -9.10 32.56
N LYS A 21 2.82 -8.15 32.63
CA LYS A 21 3.76 -7.96 33.79
C LYS A 21 3.17 -7.08 34.90
N GLY A 22 1.92 -6.62 34.77
CA GLY A 22 1.28 -5.75 35.77
C GLY A 22 1.79 -4.31 35.77
N LEU A 23 2.55 -3.90 34.76
CA LEU A 23 3.09 -2.53 34.61
C LEU A 23 2.03 -1.55 34.05
N ARG A 24 0.88 -2.05 33.60
CA ARG A 24 -0.18 -1.25 32.97
C ARG A 24 -1.56 -1.84 33.27
N GLU A 25 -2.59 -0.99 33.34
CA GLU A 25 -3.97 -1.39 33.60
C GLU A 25 -4.71 -1.95 32.37
N HIS A 26 -4.27 -1.64 31.15
CA HIS A 26 -4.88 -2.08 29.89
C HIS A 26 -3.83 -2.08 28.77
N TYR A 27 -4.03 -2.91 27.76
CA TYR A 27 -3.23 -2.92 26.56
C TYR A 27 -3.93 -2.16 25.42
N ASP A 28 -3.14 -1.56 24.50
CA ASP A 28 -3.64 -0.80 23.37
C ASP A 28 -3.83 -1.71 22.16
N TYR A 29 -4.92 -1.52 21.46
CA TYR A 29 -5.20 -2.24 20.22
C TYR A 29 -6.01 -1.39 19.25
N LYS A 30 -5.92 -1.76 17.97
CA LYS A 30 -6.74 -1.25 16.88
C LYS A 30 -7.48 -2.41 16.25
N ASP A 31 -8.53 -2.13 15.48
CA ASP A 31 -9.13 -3.14 14.62
C ASP A 31 -8.22 -3.43 13.43
N ALA A 32 -8.15 -4.69 12.99
CA ALA A 32 -7.51 -5.15 11.75
C ALA A 32 -8.41 -6.17 11.06
N MET A 33 -8.05 -6.59 9.86
CA MET A 33 -8.82 -7.56 9.09
C MET A 33 -8.06 -8.88 8.92
N PHE A 34 -8.76 -9.98 9.13
CA PHE A 34 -8.43 -11.26 8.54
C PHE A 34 -9.18 -11.35 7.22
N VAL A 35 -8.47 -10.99 6.14
CA VAL A 35 -9.04 -10.78 4.81
C VAL A 35 -9.58 -12.08 4.20
N ASN A 36 -10.51 -11.95 3.25
CA ASN A 36 -10.96 -13.09 2.45
C ASN A 36 -9.77 -13.73 1.75
N SER A 37 -9.56 -15.01 1.95
CA SER A 37 -8.42 -15.76 1.41
C SER A 37 -8.72 -17.25 1.46
N LEU A 38 -8.00 -18.06 0.69
CA LEU A 38 -8.11 -19.51 0.76
C LEU A 38 -7.81 -20.04 2.18
N PHE A 39 -6.84 -19.41 2.86
CA PHE A 39 -6.55 -19.74 4.26
C PHE A 39 -7.70 -19.40 5.21
N LYS A 40 -8.39 -18.26 5.00
CA LYS A 40 -9.57 -17.92 5.81
C LYS A 40 -10.67 -18.96 5.64
N ASP A 41 -10.95 -19.36 4.40
CA ASP A 41 -11.97 -20.34 4.11
C ASP A 41 -11.66 -21.68 4.79
N PHE A 42 -10.40 -22.17 4.62
CA PHE A 42 -9.94 -23.35 5.33
C PHE A 42 -10.13 -23.26 6.85
N MET A 43 -9.79 -22.10 7.45
CA MET A 43 -9.91 -21.91 8.90
C MET A 43 -11.36 -21.87 9.37
N CYS A 44 -12.27 -21.27 8.59
CA CYS A 44 -13.70 -21.27 8.88
C CYS A 44 -14.27 -22.69 8.90
N ASP A 45 -13.89 -23.53 7.94
CA ASP A 45 -14.31 -24.93 7.85
C ASP A 45 -13.65 -25.80 8.93
N ASN A 46 -12.54 -25.35 9.51
CA ASN A 46 -11.73 -26.10 10.46
C ASN A 46 -11.77 -25.57 11.91
N GLY A 47 -12.84 -24.90 12.28
CA GLY A 47 -13.17 -24.61 13.67
C GLY A 47 -12.78 -23.21 14.17
N LEU A 48 -12.47 -22.29 13.26
CA LEU A 48 -12.38 -20.86 13.59
C LEU A 48 -13.77 -20.36 14.04
N LYS A 49 -13.82 -19.75 15.21
CA LYS A 49 -15.08 -19.19 15.74
C LYS A 49 -15.23 -17.73 15.32
N VAL A 50 -16.34 -17.43 14.67
CA VAL A 50 -16.74 -16.08 14.28
C VAL A 50 -17.96 -15.65 15.07
N TRP A 51 -17.91 -14.54 15.78
CA TRP A 51 -19.02 -13.98 16.54
C TRP A 51 -19.77 -12.93 15.72
N ASN A 52 -21.08 -13.03 15.73
CA ASN A 52 -22.00 -12.15 14.98
C ASN A 52 -21.69 -12.03 13.48
N GLY A 53 -20.97 -13.01 12.90
CA GLY A 53 -20.53 -12.96 11.51
C GLY A 53 -19.43 -11.91 11.22
N GLU A 54 -18.91 -11.21 12.22
CA GLU A 54 -18.07 -10.02 12.02
C GLU A 54 -16.67 -10.13 12.61
N PHE A 55 -16.48 -10.77 13.77
CA PHE A 55 -15.18 -10.77 14.42
C PHE A 55 -14.78 -12.12 15.01
N THR A 56 -13.47 -12.33 15.16
CA THR A 56 -12.92 -13.51 15.83
C THR A 56 -11.94 -13.14 16.93
N ARG A 57 -11.87 -14.03 17.96
CA ARG A 57 -10.82 -14.02 18.99
C ARG A 57 -9.81 -15.15 18.77
N ASP A 58 -9.95 -15.96 17.75
CA ASP A 58 -9.04 -17.08 17.49
C ASP A 58 -7.77 -16.67 16.75
N LEU A 59 -7.77 -15.46 16.16
CA LEU A 59 -6.62 -14.83 15.51
C LEU A 59 -6.43 -13.40 16.02
N ILE A 60 -5.19 -12.99 16.20
CA ILE A 60 -4.79 -11.61 16.50
C ILE A 60 -3.57 -11.24 15.65
N CYS A 61 -3.37 -9.95 15.43
CA CYS A 61 -2.14 -9.39 14.92
C CYS A 61 -1.39 -8.72 16.07
N LEU A 62 -0.09 -8.93 16.19
CA LEU A 62 0.78 -8.19 17.10
C LEU A 62 1.66 -7.23 16.30
N GLU A 63 1.79 -6.02 16.79
CA GLU A 63 2.62 -4.97 16.21
C GLU A 63 3.81 -4.68 17.14
N PHE A 64 5.03 -4.88 16.60
CA PHE A 64 6.28 -4.69 17.33
C PHE A 64 7.00 -3.40 16.90
N ASN A 65 6.33 -2.56 16.14
CA ASN A 65 6.90 -1.32 15.59
C ASN A 65 6.59 -0.14 16.51
N PHE A 66 7.32 -0.03 17.60
CA PHE A 66 7.17 1.06 18.56
C PHE A 66 8.53 1.49 19.11
N GLY A 67 8.61 2.75 19.55
CA GLY A 67 9.74 3.23 20.34
C GLY A 67 9.72 2.59 21.72
N THR A 68 10.83 1.97 22.10
CA THR A 68 10.99 1.32 23.40
C THR A 68 10.87 2.35 24.52
N ARG A 69 10.06 2.06 25.55
CA ARG A 69 10.13 2.76 26.83
C ARG A 69 11.21 2.10 27.68
N SER A 70 12.42 2.64 27.66
CA SER A 70 13.42 2.27 28.67
C SER A 70 12.99 2.74 30.06
N TYR A 71 13.58 2.17 31.11
CA TYR A 71 13.37 2.66 32.45
C TYR A 71 13.67 4.16 32.55
N GLU A 72 14.72 4.62 31.89
CA GLU A 72 15.10 6.04 31.83
C GLU A 72 14.03 6.89 31.17
N ASP A 73 13.42 6.41 30.08
CA ASP A 73 12.33 7.11 29.38
C ASP A 73 11.06 7.18 30.24
N GLU A 74 10.71 6.10 30.97
CA GLU A 74 9.59 6.09 31.90
C GLU A 74 9.83 7.06 33.05
N ILE A 75 11.01 7.04 33.67
CA ILE A 75 11.38 7.99 34.71
C ILE A 75 11.36 9.44 34.20
N LYS A 76 11.84 9.68 32.97
CA LYS A 76 11.80 10.99 32.32
C LYS A 76 10.34 11.45 32.08
N HIS A 77 9.49 10.53 31.66
CA HIS A 77 8.06 10.77 31.48
C HIS A 77 7.37 11.13 32.81
N ILE A 78 7.59 10.34 33.86
CA ILE A 78 7.07 10.58 35.20
C ILE A 78 7.52 11.94 35.72
N LYS A 79 8.80 12.30 35.58
CA LYS A 79 9.33 13.63 35.94
C LYS A 79 8.66 14.76 35.19
N LYS A 80 8.36 14.57 33.88
CA LYS A 80 7.64 15.57 33.07
C LYS A 80 6.21 15.77 33.54
N ILE A 81 5.49 14.69 33.85
CA ILE A 81 4.12 14.75 34.41
C ILE A 81 4.14 15.42 35.81
N ALA A 82 5.11 15.07 36.64
CA ALA A 82 5.28 15.67 37.96
C ALA A 82 5.52 17.17 37.88
N LYS A 83 6.37 17.63 36.97
CA LYS A 83 6.59 19.08 36.71
C LYS A 83 5.31 19.80 36.31
N LYS A 84 4.51 19.18 35.41
CA LYS A 84 3.23 19.73 34.98
C LYS A 84 2.22 19.79 36.14
N ALA A 85 2.09 18.70 36.89
CA ALA A 85 1.19 18.65 38.06
C ALA A 85 1.58 19.65 39.15
N ARG A 86 2.88 19.90 39.36
CA ARG A 86 3.37 20.93 40.29
C ARG A 86 2.96 22.35 39.86
N LEU A 87 3.01 22.64 38.55
CA LEU A 87 2.56 23.92 38.00
C LEU A 87 1.02 24.10 38.15
N GLU A 88 0.26 23.04 37.90
CA GLU A 88 -1.19 23.04 38.05
C GLU A 88 -1.60 23.20 39.52
N TYR A 89 -0.88 22.53 40.45
CA TYR A 89 -1.07 22.70 41.88
C TYR A 89 -0.82 24.15 42.33
N LYS A 90 0.25 24.79 41.87
CA LYS A 90 0.55 26.20 42.16
C LYS A 90 -0.55 27.11 41.67
N LYS A 91 -1.11 26.87 40.46
CA LYS A 91 -2.25 27.64 39.92
C LYS A 91 -3.52 27.41 40.72
N ALA A 92 -3.78 26.17 41.17
CA ALA A 92 -4.93 25.86 42.01
C ALA A 92 -4.81 26.54 43.42
N ALA A 93 -3.61 26.56 43.99
CA ALA A 93 -3.33 27.22 45.24
C ALA A 93 -3.57 28.76 45.16
N SER A 94 -3.15 29.38 44.06
CA SER A 94 -3.38 30.81 43.82
C SER A 94 -4.87 31.17 43.62
N SER A 95 -5.67 30.20 43.16
CA SER A 95 -7.14 30.40 42.98
C SER A 95 -7.95 30.22 44.26
N LYS A 96 -7.32 29.85 45.39
CA LYS A 96 -7.94 29.55 46.70
C LYS A 96 -9.10 28.52 46.63
N SER A 97 -9.17 27.70 45.61
CA SER A 97 -10.20 26.67 45.43
C SER A 97 -9.79 25.35 46.10
N LYS A 98 -10.37 25.03 47.25
CA LYS A 98 -10.13 23.81 48.04
C LYS A 98 -10.35 22.56 47.20
N LYS A 99 -11.41 22.50 46.38
CA LYS A 99 -11.75 21.39 45.49
C LYS A 99 -10.68 21.13 44.43
N LEU A 100 -10.12 22.20 43.83
CA LEU A 100 -9.03 22.10 42.86
C LEU A 100 -7.72 21.64 43.52
N MET A 101 -7.45 22.10 44.73
CA MET A 101 -6.28 21.67 45.49
C MET A 101 -6.33 20.17 45.83
N ASP A 102 -7.49 19.66 46.26
CA ASP A 102 -7.69 18.24 46.55
C ASP A 102 -7.50 17.34 45.29
N ILE A 103 -8.01 17.77 44.15
CA ILE A 103 -7.82 17.08 42.87
C ILE A 103 -6.31 17.00 42.51
N GLN A 104 -5.60 18.11 42.64
CA GLN A 104 -4.15 18.15 42.31
C GLN A 104 -3.31 17.42 43.36
N PHE A 105 -3.72 17.37 44.60
CA PHE A 105 -3.07 16.57 45.65
C PHE A 105 -3.18 15.05 45.32
N ASN A 106 -4.39 14.61 44.98
CA ASN A 106 -4.60 13.21 44.56
C ASN A 106 -3.80 12.86 43.31
N LYS A 107 -3.69 13.78 42.33
CA LYS A 107 -2.84 13.62 41.14
C LYS A 107 -1.35 13.47 41.50
N LYS A 108 -0.86 14.27 42.46
CA LYS A 108 0.51 14.16 42.99
C LYS A 108 0.76 12.78 43.64
N ASN A 109 -0.19 12.29 44.42
CA ASN A 109 -0.04 10.98 45.09
C ASN A 109 -0.01 9.83 44.03
N LYS A 110 -0.85 9.89 43.00
CA LYS A 110 -0.77 8.93 41.90
C LYS A 110 0.57 8.95 41.16
N ILE A 111 1.15 10.13 40.94
CA ILE A 111 2.47 10.24 40.31
C ILE A 111 3.57 9.64 41.18
N MET A 112 3.49 9.83 42.51
CA MET A 112 4.43 9.21 43.45
C MET A 112 4.29 7.69 43.47
N GLN A 113 3.08 7.16 43.36
CA GLN A 113 2.83 5.73 43.24
C GLN A 113 3.44 5.17 41.93
N LEU A 114 3.24 5.85 40.79
CA LEU A 114 3.88 5.48 39.51
C LEU A 114 5.40 5.47 39.59
N TYR A 115 5.99 6.47 40.28
CA TYR A 115 7.45 6.52 40.45
C TYR A 115 7.96 5.34 41.27
N ARG A 116 7.31 5.03 42.38
CA ARG A 116 7.67 3.88 43.25
C ARG A 116 7.49 2.57 42.50
N PHE A 117 6.42 2.45 41.74
CA PHE A 117 6.13 1.30 40.90
C PHE A 117 7.21 1.07 39.83
N ALA A 118 7.56 2.13 39.09
CA ALA A 118 8.59 2.05 38.04
C ALA A 118 9.95 1.64 38.62
N ASN A 119 10.34 2.15 39.80
CA ASN A 119 11.60 1.75 40.47
C ASN A 119 11.55 0.29 40.94
N LYS A 120 10.41 -0.21 41.41
CA LYS A 120 10.27 -1.60 41.86
C LYS A 120 10.41 -2.59 40.70
N HIS A 121 9.99 -2.18 39.52
CA HIS A 121 9.94 -3.00 38.29
C HIS A 121 11.04 -2.61 37.31
N LYS A 122 12.18 -2.14 37.78
CA LYS A 122 13.27 -1.64 36.93
C LYS A 122 13.76 -2.69 35.94
N ASP A 123 13.88 -3.95 36.36
CA ASP A 123 14.41 -5.03 35.53
C ASP A 123 13.45 -5.41 34.41
N GLU A 124 12.12 -5.34 34.65
CA GLU A 124 11.11 -5.57 33.61
C GLU A 124 11.14 -4.47 32.55
N TYR A 125 11.39 -3.21 32.92
CA TYR A 125 11.59 -2.13 31.97
C TYR A 125 12.81 -2.30 31.08
N PHE A 126 13.87 -2.96 31.52
CA PHE A 126 15.02 -3.27 30.66
C PHE A 126 14.68 -4.29 29.57
N GLN A 127 13.66 -5.12 29.77
CA GLN A 127 13.18 -6.08 28.76
C GLN A 127 12.27 -5.48 27.72
N LEU A 128 11.87 -4.21 27.83
CA LEU A 128 10.91 -3.53 26.94
C LEU A 128 11.50 -3.13 25.58
N SER A 129 12.52 -3.81 25.07
CA SER A 129 12.92 -3.64 23.67
C SER A 129 11.95 -4.39 22.74
N ALA A 130 11.68 -3.85 21.55
CA ALA A 130 10.86 -4.53 20.55
C ALA A 130 11.42 -5.91 20.22
N ASP A 131 12.72 -6.03 20.15
CA ASP A 131 13.45 -7.25 19.85
C ASP A 131 13.28 -8.30 20.96
N ASN A 132 13.47 -7.93 22.22
CA ASN A 132 13.32 -8.84 23.35
C ASN A 132 11.88 -9.33 23.51
N ILE A 133 10.90 -8.43 23.35
CA ILE A 133 9.48 -8.78 23.42
C ILE A 133 9.11 -9.72 22.28
N ARG A 134 9.62 -9.51 21.07
CA ARG A 134 9.39 -10.41 19.95
C ARG A 134 9.97 -11.79 20.21
N GLU A 135 11.21 -11.87 20.69
CA GLU A 135 11.85 -13.14 21.03
C GLU A 135 11.06 -13.91 22.09
N GLU A 136 10.63 -13.23 23.17
CA GLU A 136 9.80 -13.84 24.22
C GLU A 136 8.46 -14.35 23.67
N PHE A 137 7.75 -13.52 22.90
CA PHE A 137 6.43 -13.89 22.37
C PHE A 137 6.50 -14.97 21.29
N TYR A 138 7.55 -15.01 20.48
CA TYR A 138 7.72 -16.08 19.49
C TYR A 138 8.02 -17.41 20.17
N LYS A 139 8.88 -17.41 21.19
CA LYS A 139 9.29 -18.62 21.91
C LYS A 139 8.18 -19.18 22.78
N ASN A 140 7.55 -18.34 23.58
CA ASN A 140 6.63 -18.75 24.64
C ASN A 140 5.16 -18.61 24.26
N GLY A 141 4.84 -17.94 23.13
CA GLY A 141 3.50 -17.45 22.87
C GLY A 141 3.12 -16.27 23.76
N VAL A 142 1.86 -15.89 23.76
CA VAL A 142 1.38 -14.74 24.54
C VAL A 142 -0.05 -14.94 25.02
N ASP A 143 -0.32 -14.52 26.24
CA ASP A 143 -1.66 -14.53 26.84
C ASP A 143 -2.35 -13.19 26.62
N VAL A 144 -3.61 -13.25 26.19
CA VAL A 144 -4.44 -12.05 26.04
C VAL A 144 -5.71 -12.23 26.88
N GLU A 145 -5.92 -11.31 27.82
CA GLU A 145 -7.12 -11.28 28.66
C GLU A 145 -8.24 -10.51 27.94
N TYR A 146 -9.41 -11.13 27.83
CA TYR A 146 -10.65 -10.54 27.33
C TYR A 146 -11.62 -10.33 28.48
N ILE A 147 -12.00 -9.08 28.72
CA ILE A 147 -12.93 -8.70 29.79
C ILE A 147 -14.29 -8.36 29.16
N THR A 148 -15.32 -9.11 29.54
CA THR A 148 -16.70 -8.79 29.17
C THR A 148 -17.35 -8.05 30.33
N ARG A 149 -17.93 -6.87 30.06
CA ARG A 149 -18.59 -6.01 31.07
C ARG A 149 -20.07 -5.82 30.76
N LYS A 150 -20.92 -5.69 31.82
CA LYS A 150 -22.29 -5.20 31.68
C LYS A 150 -22.28 -3.72 31.30
N ARG A 151 -23.39 -3.18 30.84
CA ARG A 151 -23.57 -1.73 30.61
C ARG A 151 -23.33 -0.89 31.88
N SER A 152 -23.49 -1.48 33.07
CA SER A 152 -23.18 -0.87 34.38
C SER A 152 -21.67 -0.73 34.65
N GLY A 153 -20.79 -1.32 33.81
CA GLY A 153 -19.34 -1.39 34.05
C GLY A 153 -18.87 -2.63 34.81
N GLU A 154 -19.78 -3.40 35.42
CA GLU A 154 -19.48 -4.62 36.15
C GLU A 154 -18.90 -5.72 35.24
N ILE A 155 -17.84 -6.39 35.67
CA ILE A 155 -17.20 -7.50 34.93
C ILE A 155 -18.09 -8.75 35.02
N ILE A 156 -18.55 -9.23 33.84
CA ILE A 156 -19.33 -10.45 33.72
C ILE A 156 -18.40 -11.66 33.59
N LYS A 157 -17.34 -11.54 32.78
CA LYS A 157 -16.46 -12.65 32.43
C LYS A 157 -15.07 -12.14 32.12
N LYS A 158 -14.08 -12.88 32.60
CA LYS A 158 -12.67 -12.79 32.19
C LYS A 158 -12.31 -14.08 31.48
N GLU A 159 -11.72 -13.96 30.29
CA GLU A 159 -11.24 -15.10 29.49
C GLU A 159 -9.80 -14.82 29.09
N VAL A 160 -8.88 -15.69 29.46
CA VAL A 160 -7.49 -15.64 29.01
C VAL A 160 -7.31 -16.62 27.86
N ILE A 161 -6.76 -16.16 26.76
CA ILE A 161 -6.51 -16.98 25.57
C ILE A 161 -5.01 -16.94 25.28
N HIS A 162 -4.41 -18.12 25.20
CA HIS A 162 -3.02 -18.27 24.77
C HIS A 162 -2.91 -18.34 23.26
N TYR A 163 -1.97 -17.55 22.69
CA TYR A 163 -1.72 -17.47 21.26
C TYR A 163 -0.27 -17.82 20.95
N LYS A 164 -0.05 -18.49 19.82
CA LYS A 164 1.25 -18.80 19.26
C LYS A 164 1.48 -18.06 17.96
N MET A 165 2.74 -17.68 17.69
CA MET A 165 3.15 -17.09 16.43
C MET A 165 2.83 -18.05 15.29
N LEU A 166 2.10 -17.57 14.27
CA LEU A 166 1.65 -18.40 13.16
C LEU A 166 2.43 -18.07 11.88
N TYR A 167 2.34 -16.85 11.40
CA TYR A 167 3.05 -16.40 10.21
C TYR A 167 3.14 -14.87 10.15
N ARG A 168 4.03 -14.41 9.30
CA ARG A 168 4.07 -13.04 8.84
C ARG A 168 4.09 -13.00 7.31
N SER A 169 3.32 -12.11 6.68
CA SER A 169 3.51 -11.81 5.26
C SER A 169 4.68 -10.84 5.08
N THR A 170 5.22 -10.75 3.86
CA THR A 170 6.29 -9.81 3.53
C THR A 170 5.92 -8.36 3.92
N GLY A 171 4.69 -7.93 3.61
CA GLY A 171 4.21 -6.61 4.01
C GLY A 171 4.06 -6.42 5.52
N LYS A 172 3.63 -7.46 6.25
CA LYS A 172 3.54 -7.42 7.73
C LYS A 172 4.92 -7.38 8.38
N ALA A 173 5.89 -8.14 7.89
CA ALA A 173 7.26 -8.14 8.40
C ALA A 173 7.89 -6.76 8.35
N LYS A 174 7.80 -6.08 7.20
CA LYS A 174 8.30 -4.72 7.00
C LYS A 174 7.66 -3.70 7.95
N LYS A 175 6.40 -3.94 8.38
CA LYS A 175 5.68 -3.12 9.36
C LYS A 175 5.88 -3.57 10.81
N GLY A 176 6.76 -4.54 11.06
CA GLY A 176 6.98 -5.11 12.39
C GLY A 176 5.78 -5.90 12.93
N SER A 177 4.85 -6.34 12.07
CA SER A 177 3.62 -7.02 12.46
C SER A 177 3.68 -8.51 12.20
N CYS A 178 2.97 -9.30 13.01
CA CYS A 178 2.89 -10.75 12.89
C CYS A 178 1.51 -11.28 13.30
N MET A 179 1.08 -12.37 12.66
CA MET A 179 -0.17 -13.05 12.98
C MET A 179 0.07 -14.12 14.05
N PHE A 180 -0.77 -14.11 15.08
CA PHE A 180 -0.82 -15.09 16.14
C PHE A 180 -2.17 -15.79 16.14
N ILE A 181 -2.18 -17.07 16.47
CA ILE A 181 -3.39 -17.91 16.51
C ILE A 181 -3.53 -18.58 17.87
N ARG A 182 -4.77 -18.77 18.31
CA ARG A 182 -5.11 -19.54 19.50
C ARG A 182 -4.46 -20.92 19.44
N ASP A 183 -3.79 -21.33 20.49
CA ASP A 183 -2.97 -22.53 20.56
C ASP A 183 -3.65 -23.79 20.01
N LYS A 184 -4.90 -24.04 20.38
CA LYS A 184 -5.66 -25.22 19.92
C LYS A 184 -5.84 -25.34 18.39
N LEU A 185 -5.72 -24.23 17.64
CA LEU A 185 -5.82 -24.18 16.17
C LEU A 185 -4.44 -24.16 15.49
N TYR A 186 -3.36 -23.97 16.24
CA TYR A 186 -2.02 -23.74 15.73
C TYR A 186 -1.53 -24.83 14.77
N ASN A 187 -1.58 -26.09 15.21
CA ASN A 187 -1.04 -27.20 14.42
C ASN A 187 -1.75 -27.32 13.06
N LYS A 188 -3.07 -27.21 13.05
CA LYS A 188 -3.89 -27.29 11.83
C LYS A 188 -3.59 -26.14 10.88
N ALA A 189 -3.57 -24.92 11.40
CA ALA A 189 -3.28 -23.71 10.64
C ALA A 189 -1.84 -23.70 10.09
N SER A 190 -0.86 -24.04 10.91
CA SER A 190 0.55 -24.10 10.51
C SER A 190 0.82 -25.18 9.47
N SER A 191 0.21 -26.37 9.62
CA SER A 191 0.32 -27.45 8.63
C SER A 191 -0.27 -27.03 7.28
N PHE A 192 -1.42 -26.38 7.27
CA PHE A 192 -2.04 -25.89 6.03
C PHE A 192 -1.17 -24.81 5.37
N LEU A 193 -0.78 -23.78 6.08
CA LEU A 193 0.05 -22.70 5.53
C LEU A 193 1.36 -23.23 4.95
N ARG A 194 2.02 -24.13 5.65
CA ARG A 194 3.30 -24.72 5.23
C ARG A 194 3.13 -25.90 4.27
N MET A 195 1.92 -26.23 3.87
CA MET A 195 1.64 -27.38 2.99
C MET A 195 2.25 -28.70 3.55
N GLY A 196 2.36 -28.82 4.89
CA GLY A 196 3.00 -29.99 5.53
C GLY A 196 4.51 -30.04 5.41
N ILE A 197 5.17 -29.07 4.80
CA ILE A 197 6.63 -29.00 4.63
C ILE A 197 7.30 -28.90 6.01
N LYS A 198 8.27 -29.80 6.25
CA LYS A 198 9.09 -29.81 7.46
C LYS A 198 10.51 -29.34 7.15
N LEU A 199 10.92 -28.25 7.76
CA LEU A 199 12.30 -27.77 7.63
C LEU A 199 13.25 -28.60 8.50
N PRO A 200 14.52 -28.75 8.10
CA PRO A 200 15.56 -29.33 8.94
C PRO A 200 15.75 -28.46 10.20
N LYS A 201 16.23 -29.08 11.29
CA LYS A 201 16.49 -28.36 12.55
C LYS A 201 17.64 -27.36 12.41
N LYS A 202 18.68 -27.69 11.67
CA LYS A 202 19.87 -26.86 11.38
C LYS A 202 19.92 -26.50 9.89
N ASN A 203 20.51 -25.38 9.55
CA ASN A 203 20.68 -24.89 8.17
C ASN A 203 19.32 -24.81 7.45
N ALA A 204 18.33 -24.24 8.08
CA ALA A 204 16.96 -24.15 7.56
C ALA A 204 16.74 -22.88 6.76
N ASP A 205 16.10 -22.98 5.61
CA ASP A 205 15.62 -21.81 4.87
C ASP A 205 14.37 -21.20 5.53
N ILE A 206 14.59 -20.56 6.68
CA ILE A 206 13.52 -19.86 7.39
C ILE A 206 13.13 -18.56 6.71
N VAL A 207 13.99 -17.98 5.89
CA VAL A 207 13.71 -16.77 5.10
C VAL A 207 12.68 -17.09 4.04
N GLY A 208 12.95 -18.13 3.24
CA GLY A 208 12.07 -18.58 2.15
C GLY A 208 10.72 -19.09 2.67
N ILE A 209 10.70 -19.97 3.70
CA ILE A 209 9.43 -20.50 4.23
C ILE A 209 8.52 -19.37 4.75
N ASN A 210 9.08 -18.36 5.41
CA ASN A 210 8.33 -17.20 5.88
C ASN A 210 7.83 -16.29 4.75
N ALA A 211 8.53 -16.26 3.62
CA ALA A 211 8.12 -15.49 2.45
C ALA A 211 6.99 -16.18 1.67
N TYR A 212 7.03 -17.52 1.55
CA TYR A 212 6.18 -18.25 0.63
C TYR A 212 5.01 -18.97 1.27
N SER A 213 5.12 -19.45 2.52
CA SER A 213 3.99 -20.11 3.19
C SER A 213 2.76 -19.20 3.34
N PRO A 214 2.87 -17.86 3.55
CA PRO A 214 1.70 -16.99 3.67
C PRO A 214 1.02 -16.64 2.33
N LEU A 215 1.53 -17.06 1.18
CA LEU A 215 0.93 -16.73 -0.13
C LEU A 215 -0.54 -17.13 -0.21
N ILE A 216 -0.90 -18.27 0.35
CA ILE A 216 -2.30 -18.76 0.40
C ILE A 216 -3.20 -17.95 1.35
N SER A 217 -2.62 -17.08 2.19
CA SER A 217 -3.35 -16.16 3.06
C SER A 217 -3.53 -14.76 2.46
N SER A 218 -3.09 -14.55 1.21
CA SER A 218 -3.28 -13.31 0.49
C SER A 218 -4.77 -12.97 0.35
N GLY A 219 -5.11 -11.68 0.49
CA GLY A 219 -6.47 -11.20 0.24
C GLY A 219 -6.88 -11.47 -1.22
N ILE A 220 -8.06 -12.00 -1.43
CA ILE A 220 -8.58 -12.35 -2.76
C ILE A 220 -9.87 -11.58 -3.06
N VAL A 221 -10.04 -11.22 -4.32
CA VAL A 221 -11.24 -10.57 -4.87
C VAL A 221 -12.15 -11.58 -5.60
N GLY A 222 -11.61 -12.76 -5.92
CA GLY A 222 -12.32 -13.83 -6.60
C GLY A 222 -11.52 -15.14 -6.58
N LYS A 223 -12.06 -16.14 -7.26
CA LYS A 223 -11.43 -17.46 -7.41
C LYS A 223 -11.63 -17.95 -8.84
N VAL A 224 -10.69 -18.76 -9.31
CA VAL A 224 -10.78 -19.49 -10.57
C VAL A 224 -10.45 -20.96 -10.33
N LYS A 225 -11.16 -21.86 -11.02
CA LYS A 225 -10.92 -23.30 -10.93
C LYS A 225 -9.94 -23.71 -12.02
N ILE A 226 -8.81 -24.30 -11.65
CA ILE A 226 -7.78 -24.77 -12.57
C ILE A 226 -7.37 -26.18 -12.15
N ASN A 227 -7.48 -27.13 -13.04
CA ASN A 227 -6.95 -28.47 -12.79
C ASN A 227 -5.41 -28.42 -12.77
N PRO A 228 -4.75 -28.80 -11.66
CA PRO A 228 -3.29 -28.71 -11.62
C PRO A 228 -2.60 -29.58 -12.68
N LYS A 229 -3.22 -30.66 -13.15
CA LYS A 229 -2.68 -31.50 -14.23
C LYS A 229 -2.77 -30.84 -15.63
N ASN A 230 -3.57 -29.77 -15.77
CA ASN A 230 -3.69 -28.98 -17.00
C ASN A 230 -2.75 -27.77 -17.01
N ILE A 231 -1.85 -27.69 -16.02
CA ILE A 231 -0.82 -26.65 -15.94
C ILE A 231 0.47 -27.18 -16.53
N LEU A 232 0.91 -26.59 -17.63
CA LEU A 232 2.22 -26.86 -18.22
C LEU A 232 3.26 -25.99 -17.49
N VAL A 233 4.16 -26.64 -16.75
CA VAL A 233 5.24 -25.97 -16.04
C VAL A 233 6.55 -26.18 -16.78
N LEU A 234 7.13 -25.12 -17.29
CA LEU A 234 8.39 -25.12 -18.03
C LEU A 234 9.54 -24.66 -17.14
N LYS A 235 10.77 -24.95 -17.54
CA LYS A 235 11.94 -24.32 -16.93
C LYS A 235 12.06 -22.89 -17.42
N ASP A 236 12.29 -21.91 -16.51
CA ASP A 236 12.48 -20.54 -16.97
C ASP A 236 13.74 -20.37 -17.82
N VAL A 237 13.74 -19.40 -18.71
CA VAL A 237 14.79 -19.19 -19.70
C VAL A 237 15.64 -17.98 -19.30
N ASP A 238 16.94 -18.24 -19.10
CA ASP A 238 17.92 -17.19 -18.88
C ASP A 238 18.59 -16.80 -20.20
N ARG A 239 18.62 -15.49 -20.48
CA ARG A 239 19.38 -14.96 -21.63
C ARG A 239 20.41 -13.96 -21.17
N PHE A 240 21.51 -13.85 -21.90
CA PHE A 240 22.66 -13.03 -21.58
C PHE A 240 23.04 -12.16 -22.75
N PHE A 241 23.39 -10.91 -22.49
CA PHE A 241 23.97 -10.00 -23.44
C PHE A 241 25.00 -9.09 -22.75
N THR A 242 25.85 -8.44 -23.54
CA THR A 242 26.93 -7.60 -23.02
C THR A 242 26.58 -6.15 -23.19
N THR A 243 26.66 -5.39 -22.10
CA THR A 243 26.36 -3.95 -22.11
C THR A 243 27.20 -3.21 -21.06
N LYS A 244 27.17 -1.90 -21.15
CA LYS A 244 27.77 -0.97 -20.15
C LYS A 244 26.82 -0.84 -18.96
N VAL A 245 27.36 -1.01 -17.74
CA VAL A 245 26.58 -0.90 -16.49
C VAL A 245 27.31 -0.08 -15.43
N VAL A 246 26.55 0.37 -14.41
CA VAL A 246 27.12 0.80 -13.12
C VAL A 246 26.91 -0.30 -12.11
N SER A 247 28.01 -0.96 -11.75
CA SER A 247 28.02 -2.01 -10.73
C SER A 247 28.10 -1.39 -9.34
N VAL A 248 27.18 -1.77 -8.45
CA VAL A 248 27.26 -1.42 -7.03
C VAL A 248 27.71 -2.66 -6.27
N GLU A 249 28.83 -2.52 -5.59
CA GLU A 249 29.48 -3.58 -4.82
C GLU A 249 29.96 -3.04 -3.46
N THR A 250 30.44 -3.91 -2.57
CA THR A 250 31.07 -3.52 -1.31
C THR A 250 32.57 -3.55 -1.42
N ASP A 251 33.23 -2.51 -0.88
CA ASP A 251 34.68 -2.45 -0.74
C ASP A 251 35.19 -3.33 0.43
N LYS A 252 36.52 -3.32 0.64
CA LYS A 252 37.18 -4.06 1.75
C LYS A 252 36.70 -3.65 3.14
N ASN A 253 36.12 -2.45 3.27
CA ASN A 253 35.56 -1.91 4.51
C ASN A 253 34.05 -2.14 4.61
N LYS A 254 33.48 -2.96 3.73
CA LYS A 254 32.03 -3.20 3.61
C LYS A 254 31.21 -1.93 3.30
N ARG A 255 31.82 -0.91 2.66
CA ARG A 255 31.16 0.31 2.17
C ARG A 255 30.70 0.10 0.73
N CYS A 256 29.49 0.56 0.42
CA CYS A 256 28.98 0.51 -0.94
C CYS A 256 29.71 1.51 -1.83
N ILE A 257 30.15 1.03 -3.00
CA ILE A 257 30.80 1.82 -4.04
C ILE A 257 30.14 1.55 -5.40
N ALA A 258 30.15 2.56 -6.27
CA ALA A 258 29.64 2.46 -7.64
C ALA A 258 30.81 2.48 -8.62
N LYS A 259 30.85 1.51 -9.57
CA LYS A 259 31.88 1.42 -10.61
C LYS A 259 31.25 1.21 -11.96
N THR A 260 31.70 1.95 -12.94
CA THR A 260 31.30 1.71 -14.34
C THR A 260 32.08 0.55 -14.94
N ILE A 261 31.39 -0.40 -15.55
CA ILE A 261 31.96 -1.54 -16.26
C ILE A 261 31.46 -1.51 -17.71
N GLU A 262 32.38 -1.43 -18.67
CA GLU A 262 32.03 -1.26 -20.08
C GLU A 262 31.43 -2.53 -20.72
N ASN A 263 31.97 -3.70 -20.38
CA ASN A 263 31.56 -5.00 -20.97
C ASN A 263 31.05 -5.95 -19.88
N TYR A 264 29.88 -5.65 -19.34
CA TYR A 264 29.25 -6.47 -18.31
C TYR A 264 28.28 -7.47 -18.96
N LYS A 265 28.39 -8.73 -18.60
CA LYS A 265 27.49 -9.79 -19.03
C LYS A 265 26.21 -9.73 -18.19
N LEU A 266 25.18 -9.03 -18.69
CA LEU A 266 23.88 -8.90 -18.04
C LEU A 266 23.04 -10.16 -18.26
N LYS A 267 22.26 -10.53 -17.27
CA LYS A 267 21.37 -11.68 -17.28
C LYS A 267 19.92 -11.22 -17.20
N ASN A 268 19.07 -11.69 -18.12
CA ASN A 268 17.61 -11.60 -18.00
C ASN A 268 17.00 -12.98 -17.81
N THR A 269 15.99 -13.07 -16.94
CA THR A 269 15.09 -14.22 -16.83
C THR A 269 13.78 -13.85 -17.50
N LEU A 270 13.43 -14.53 -18.58
CA LEU A 270 12.43 -14.03 -19.54
C LEU A 270 10.99 -14.06 -19.00
N PHE A 271 10.66 -15.00 -18.09
CA PHE A 271 9.27 -15.27 -17.67
C PHE A 271 9.09 -15.32 -16.15
N ASP A 272 9.91 -14.59 -15.36
CA ASP A 272 9.92 -14.70 -13.88
C ASP A 272 8.56 -14.33 -13.24
N GLY A 273 7.80 -15.37 -12.92
CA GLY A 273 6.49 -15.23 -12.29
C GLY A 273 5.33 -14.98 -13.26
N GLN A 274 5.57 -15.05 -14.56
CA GLN A 274 4.57 -14.97 -15.61
C GLN A 274 3.82 -16.29 -15.78
N ALA A 275 2.56 -16.19 -16.20
CA ALA A 275 1.79 -17.31 -16.74
C ALA A 275 0.90 -16.81 -17.89
N LEU A 276 0.56 -17.72 -18.81
CA LEU A 276 -0.50 -17.54 -19.78
C LEU A 276 -1.68 -18.42 -19.36
N ILE A 277 -2.87 -17.90 -19.32
CA ILE A 277 -4.10 -18.62 -18.97
C ILE A 277 -5.06 -18.60 -20.15
N ASP A 278 -5.60 -19.79 -20.51
CA ASP A 278 -6.52 -19.88 -21.64
C ASP A 278 -7.80 -19.07 -21.39
N SER A 279 -8.26 -18.41 -22.44
CA SER A 279 -9.44 -17.54 -22.39
C SER A 279 -10.72 -18.29 -22.00
N SER A 280 -10.80 -19.60 -22.23
CA SER A 280 -11.96 -20.43 -21.88
C SER A 280 -12.20 -20.57 -20.38
N ILE A 281 -11.14 -20.43 -19.56
CA ILE A 281 -11.24 -20.49 -18.09
C ILE A 281 -10.98 -19.14 -17.41
N PHE A 282 -10.65 -18.12 -18.19
CA PHE A 282 -10.43 -16.78 -17.67
C PHE A 282 -11.73 -16.17 -17.13
N PRO A 283 -11.76 -15.55 -15.93
CA PRO A 283 -13.00 -15.03 -15.37
C PRO A 283 -13.55 -13.83 -16.16
N ASP A 284 -14.84 -13.80 -16.45
CA ASP A 284 -15.53 -12.74 -17.23
C ASP A 284 -15.30 -11.31 -16.70
N TRP A 285 -15.12 -11.18 -15.38
CA TRP A 285 -14.84 -9.91 -14.72
C TRP A 285 -13.34 -9.56 -14.70
N GLY A 286 -12.49 -10.48 -15.10
CA GLY A 286 -11.05 -10.26 -15.23
C GLY A 286 -10.77 -9.27 -16.36
N ASN A 287 -9.69 -8.50 -16.22
CA ASN A 287 -9.32 -7.50 -17.21
C ASN A 287 -7.88 -7.77 -17.69
N GLY A 288 -7.77 -8.62 -18.71
CA GLY A 288 -6.54 -8.97 -19.38
C GLY A 288 -5.54 -9.81 -18.59
N TYR A 289 -5.48 -9.73 -17.26
CA TYR A 289 -4.71 -10.62 -16.40
C TYR A 289 -5.35 -10.79 -15.02
N VAL A 290 -4.95 -11.86 -14.33
CA VAL A 290 -5.29 -12.14 -12.93
C VAL A 290 -4.06 -12.56 -12.14
N LEU A 291 -3.91 -12.02 -10.93
CA LEU A 291 -2.82 -12.41 -10.04
C LEU A 291 -3.23 -13.60 -9.19
N LEU A 292 -2.71 -14.77 -9.50
CA LEU A 292 -3.08 -16.03 -8.87
C LEU A 292 -2.23 -16.36 -7.63
N ARG A 293 -2.89 -16.98 -6.65
CA ARG A 293 -2.27 -17.50 -5.42
C ARG A 293 -2.81 -18.89 -5.07
N HIS A 294 -1.90 -19.73 -4.64
CA HIS A 294 -2.17 -21.01 -3.99
C HIS A 294 -1.02 -21.35 -3.04
N HIS A 295 -0.94 -22.57 -2.51
CA HIS A 295 0.19 -23.05 -1.70
C HIS A 295 1.52 -22.88 -2.44
N PHE A 296 2.40 -22.02 -1.92
CA PHE A 296 3.73 -21.74 -2.50
C PHE A 296 3.71 -21.46 -4.01
N CYS A 297 2.60 -20.92 -4.50
CA CYS A 297 2.42 -20.57 -5.89
C CYS A 297 2.03 -19.09 -6.01
N LYS A 298 2.73 -18.37 -6.87
CA LYS A 298 2.52 -16.96 -7.18
C LYS A 298 2.79 -16.72 -8.65
N MET A 299 1.77 -16.30 -9.41
CA MET A 299 1.92 -15.99 -10.82
C MET A 299 0.96 -14.89 -11.26
N ALA A 300 1.38 -14.07 -12.23
CA ALA A 300 0.51 -13.20 -13.00
C ALA A 300 0.09 -13.94 -14.26
N ALA A 301 -1.17 -14.34 -14.33
CA ALA A 301 -1.72 -15.11 -15.44
C ALA A 301 -2.43 -14.20 -16.43
N PHE A 302 -1.86 -14.05 -17.64
CA PHE A 302 -2.33 -13.18 -18.69
C PHE A 302 -3.28 -13.94 -19.62
N CYS A 303 -4.42 -13.32 -19.96
CA CYS A 303 -5.47 -13.91 -20.78
C CYS A 303 -4.96 -14.15 -22.21
N SER A 304 -4.93 -15.40 -22.62
CA SER A 304 -4.35 -15.83 -23.88
C SER A 304 -5.25 -16.87 -24.55
N ASN A 305 -5.21 -16.94 -25.86
CA ASN A 305 -5.93 -17.94 -26.64
C ASN A 305 -5.01 -19.14 -26.89
N ILE A 306 -4.58 -19.81 -25.80
CA ILE A 306 -3.61 -20.93 -25.84
C ILE A 306 -4.10 -22.02 -26.79
N GLN A 307 -5.37 -22.39 -26.67
CA GLN A 307 -5.95 -23.45 -27.48
C GLN A 307 -6.07 -23.09 -28.96
N LEU A 308 -6.26 -21.79 -29.29
CA LEU A 308 -6.19 -21.31 -30.68
C LEU A 308 -4.78 -21.42 -31.22
N PHE A 309 -3.78 -20.96 -30.45
CA PHE A 309 -2.36 -21.05 -30.82
C PHE A 309 -1.95 -22.51 -31.08
N PHE A 310 -2.30 -23.45 -30.21
CA PHE A 310 -1.95 -24.87 -30.41
C PHE A 310 -2.65 -25.48 -31.60
N ARG A 311 -3.88 -25.10 -31.93
CA ARG A 311 -4.57 -25.53 -33.16
C ARG A 311 -3.84 -25.03 -34.40
N ASP A 312 -3.45 -23.77 -34.41
CA ASP A 312 -2.71 -23.18 -35.53
C ASP A 312 -1.31 -23.81 -35.69
N TYR A 313 -0.65 -24.11 -34.56
CA TYR A 313 0.72 -24.66 -34.56
C TYR A 313 0.77 -26.14 -34.96
N PHE A 314 -0.11 -26.98 -34.37
CA PHE A 314 -0.11 -28.43 -34.58
C PHE A 314 -1.02 -28.89 -35.73
N GLY A 315 -1.93 -28.05 -36.19
CA GLY A 315 -2.86 -28.39 -37.29
C GLY A 315 -3.66 -29.66 -37.00
N GLU A 316 -3.57 -30.65 -37.89
CA GLU A 316 -4.28 -31.93 -37.76
C GLU A 316 -3.83 -32.76 -36.55
N GLU A 317 -2.60 -32.59 -36.07
CA GLU A 317 -2.06 -33.30 -34.90
C GLU A 317 -2.56 -32.75 -33.54
N TYR A 318 -3.26 -31.64 -33.52
CA TYR A 318 -3.70 -30.95 -32.28
C TYR A 318 -4.33 -31.91 -31.25
N TYR A 319 -5.14 -32.87 -31.65
CA TYR A 319 -5.85 -33.75 -30.73
C TYR A 319 -4.97 -34.84 -30.11
N THR A 320 -3.84 -35.17 -30.72
CA THR A 320 -2.92 -36.23 -30.32
C THR A 320 -1.56 -35.72 -29.85
N ALA A 321 -1.21 -34.49 -30.23
CA ALA A 321 0.06 -33.88 -29.87
C ALA A 321 0.21 -33.77 -28.34
N THR A 322 1.42 -34.02 -27.88
CA THR A 322 1.82 -33.89 -26.48
C THR A 322 3.09 -33.05 -26.35
N VAL A 323 3.17 -32.32 -25.28
CA VAL A 323 4.37 -31.55 -24.88
C VAL A 323 4.81 -32.00 -23.49
N GLU A 324 6.10 -31.84 -23.18
CA GLU A 324 6.66 -32.26 -21.89
C GLU A 324 6.84 -31.07 -20.95
N ASP A 325 6.49 -31.27 -19.67
CA ASP A 325 6.81 -30.33 -18.64
C ASP A 325 8.28 -30.42 -18.18
N MET A 326 8.73 -29.59 -17.30
CA MET A 326 10.11 -29.55 -16.80
C MET A 326 10.55 -30.85 -16.07
N TRP A 327 9.64 -31.74 -15.74
CA TRP A 327 9.90 -33.05 -15.11
C TRP A 327 9.79 -34.21 -16.09
N GLY A 328 9.48 -33.96 -17.38
CA GLY A 328 9.31 -34.98 -18.42
C GLY A 328 7.93 -35.63 -18.43
N ASN A 329 6.94 -35.06 -17.74
CA ASN A 329 5.57 -35.55 -17.84
C ASN A 329 4.94 -35.04 -19.13
N LYS A 330 4.20 -35.92 -19.82
CA LYS A 330 3.52 -35.59 -21.07
C LYS A 330 2.14 -35.02 -20.82
N HIS A 331 1.83 -33.88 -21.44
CA HIS A 331 0.54 -33.23 -21.44
C HIS A 331 -0.04 -33.20 -22.85
N TYR A 332 -1.28 -33.60 -23.05
CA TYR A 332 -1.97 -33.34 -24.31
C TYR A 332 -2.18 -31.85 -24.48
N VAL A 333 -1.82 -31.29 -25.63
CA VAL A 333 -1.91 -29.83 -25.87
C VAL A 333 -3.33 -29.33 -25.74
N LYS A 334 -4.33 -30.14 -26.12
CA LYS A 334 -5.77 -29.83 -26.00
C LYS A 334 -6.26 -29.66 -24.56
N ASP A 335 -5.54 -30.19 -23.56
CA ASP A 335 -5.94 -30.20 -22.15
C ASP A 335 -5.20 -29.10 -21.35
N ILE A 336 -4.26 -28.36 -21.96
CA ILE A 336 -3.49 -27.33 -21.29
C ILE A 336 -4.36 -26.07 -21.10
N GLU A 337 -4.59 -25.70 -19.86
CA GLU A 337 -5.35 -24.51 -19.46
C GLU A 337 -4.47 -23.34 -19.05
N LEU A 338 -3.20 -23.63 -18.66
CA LEU A 338 -2.26 -22.63 -18.17
C LEU A 338 -0.82 -23.05 -18.47
N ILE A 339 0.00 -22.09 -18.93
CA ILE A 339 1.44 -22.25 -19.12
C ILE A 339 2.17 -21.33 -18.14
N THR A 340 3.16 -21.85 -17.42
CA THR A 340 3.98 -21.06 -16.49
C THR A 340 5.39 -21.66 -16.35
N THR A 341 6.24 -21.01 -15.53
CA THR A 341 7.60 -21.48 -15.28
C THR A 341 7.83 -21.87 -13.82
N ASP A 342 8.93 -22.58 -13.55
CA ASP A 342 9.37 -23.01 -12.22
C ASP A 342 9.49 -21.82 -11.24
N ASN A 343 9.76 -20.62 -11.73
CA ASN A 343 9.82 -19.42 -10.91
C ASN A 343 8.48 -19.05 -10.25
N ALA A 344 7.34 -19.45 -10.81
CA ALA A 344 6.04 -19.31 -10.18
C ALA A 344 5.79 -20.33 -9.05
N MET A 345 6.48 -21.48 -9.09
CA MET A 345 6.29 -22.66 -8.24
C MET A 345 7.32 -22.70 -7.10
N LYS A 346 7.15 -21.87 -6.08
CA LYS A 346 8.14 -21.68 -4.99
C LYS A 346 8.35 -22.93 -4.11
N TRP A 347 7.43 -23.92 -4.15
CA TRP A 347 7.55 -25.18 -3.42
C TRP A 347 8.69 -26.09 -3.93
N ILE A 348 9.13 -25.92 -5.18
CA ILE A 348 10.25 -26.67 -5.78
C ILE A 348 11.53 -26.56 -4.91
N LYS A 349 11.74 -25.43 -4.24
CA LYS A 349 12.87 -25.18 -3.34
C LYS A 349 12.92 -26.10 -2.10
N TYR A 350 11.84 -26.82 -1.79
CA TYR A 350 11.69 -27.63 -0.58
C TYR A 350 11.62 -29.13 -0.86
N ASN A 351 12.11 -29.57 -2.00
CA ASN A 351 12.09 -30.99 -2.42
C ASN A 351 10.69 -31.62 -2.37
N VAL A 352 9.68 -30.84 -2.71
CA VAL A 352 8.30 -31.29 -2.83
C VAL A 352 8.06 -31.75 -4.25
N SER A 353 7.42 -32.89 -4.46
CA SER A 353 7.07 -33.37 -5.80
C SER A 353 5.87 -32.62 -6.39
N TYR A 354 5.79 -32.57 -7.71
CA TYR A 354 4.65 -32.00 -8.42
C TYR A 354 3.33 -32.68 -8.01
N ASP A 355 3.31 -34.01 -7.93
CA ASP A 355 2.12 -34.75 -7.51
C ASP A 355 1.66 -34.43 -6.09
N TYR A 356 2.61 -34.24 -5.16
CA TYR A 356 2.26 -33.80 -3.81
C TYR A 356 1.58 -32.43 -3.82
N TRP A 357 2.11 -31.47 -4.57
CA TRP A 357 1.49 -30.16 -4.72
C TRP A 357 0.12 -30.26 -5.39
N CYS A 358 -0.01 -31.04 -6.49
CA CYS A 358 -1.31 -31.28 -7.13
C CYS A 358 -2.35 -31.82 -6.15
N ASN A 359 -1.98 -32.79 -5.29
CA ASN A 359 -2.88 -33.32 -4.27
C ASN A 359 -3.35 -32.21 -3.30
N LYS A 360 -2.48 -31.27 -2.92
CA LYS A 360 -2.88 -30.13 -2.09
C LYS A 360 -3.82 -29.16 -2.82
N VAL A 361 -3.67 -29.01 -4.12
CA VAL A 361 -4.61 -28.23 -4.95
C VAL A 361 -5.96 -28.95 -5.04
N TYR A 362 -5.98 -30.26 -5.22
CA TYR A 362 -7.23 -31.07 -5.21
C TYR A 362 -7.93 -31.01 -3.86
N GLU A 363 -7.21 -31.12 -2.74
CA GLU A 363 -7.77 -30.97 -1.38
C GLU A 363 -8.51 -29.62 -1.20
N ASN A 364 -8.13 -28.58 -1.95
CA ASN A 364 -8.76 -27.27 -1.97
C ASN A 364 -9.75 -27.08 -3.15
N GLY A 365 -10.24 -28.16 -3.76
CA GLY A 365 -11.22 -28.12 -4.86
C GLY A 365 -10.72 -27.49 -6.15
N CYS A 366 -9.41 -27.49 -6.38
CA CYS A 366 -8.75 -26.85 -7.53
C CYS A 366 -8.96 -25.33 -7.62
N MET A 367 -9.26 -24.65 -6.52
CA MET A 367 -9.59 -23.25 -6.51
C MET A 367 -8.35 -22.38 -6.26
N PHE A 368 -7.93 -21.62 -7.25
CA PHE A 368 -6.90 -20.59 -7.12
C PHE A 368 -7.53 -19.27 -6.70
N GLY A 369 -6.88 -18.59 -5.75
CA GLY A 369 -7.32 -17.26 -5.31
C GLY A 369 -6.82 -16.18 -6.26
N ILE A 370 -7.71 -15.28 -6.67
CA ILE A 370 -7.38 -14.12 -7.48
C ILE A 370 -7.23 -12.91 -6.56
N VAL A 371 -6.02 -12.34 -6.51
CA VAL A 371 -5.70 -11.19 -5.64
C VAL A 371 -6.11 -9.87 -6.28
N LYS A 372 -5.86 -9.73 -7.57
CA LYS A 372 -6.19 -8.53 -8.35
C LYS A 372 -6.24 -8.83 -9.85
N THR A 373 -6.81 -7.91 -10.60
CA THR A 373 -6.77 -7.82 -12.07
C THR A 373 -6.33 -6.41 -12.48
N ALA A 374 -6.15 -6.15 -13.77
CA ALA A 374 -5.88 -4.79 -14.26
C ALA A 374 -7.11 -3.89 -14.09
N HIS A 375 -6.87 -2.61 -13.93
CA HIS A 375 -7.93 -1.61 -13.83
C HIS A 375 -7.48 -0.27 -14.39
N CYS A 376 -8.40 0.38 -15.09
CA CYS A 376 -8.19 1.68 -15.69
C CYS A 376 -8.00 2.78 -14.65
N SER A 377 -7.27 3.81 -15.01
CA SER A 377 -7.22 5.05 -14.23
C SER A 377 -8.63 5.63 -14.05
N LYS A 378 -8.94 6.09 -12.84
CA LYS A 378 -10.19 6.83 -12.57
C LYS A 378 -10.31 8.14 -13.35
N LEU A 379 -9.22 8.61 -13.94
CA LEU A 379 -9.17 9.81 -14.77
C LEU A 379 -9.32 9.51 -16.27
N GLY A 380 -9.60 8.26 -16.65
CA GLY A 380 -9.62 7.79 -18.04
C GLY A 380 -8.19 7.62 -18.57
N ASN A 381 -7.90 8.14 -19.74
CA ASN A 381 -6.58 8.05 -20.38
C ASN A 381 -5.53 8.99 -19.76
N VAL A 382 -5.71 9.36 -18.51
CA VAL A 382 -4.81 10.27 -17.79
C VAL A 382 -4.37 9.64 -16.48
N GLN A 383 -3.09 9.69 -16.18
CA GLN A 383 -2.53 9.20 -14.93
C GLN A 383 -1.64 10.26 -14.27
N ARG A 384 -1.48 10.15 -12.96
CA ARG A 384 -0.66 11.07 -12.15
C ARG A 384 0.74 10.51 -11.95
N MET A 385 1.73 11.36 -12.14
CA MET A 385 3.11 11.05 -11.75
C MET A 385 3.31 11.04 -10.23
N SER A 386 4.42 10.49 -9.77
CA SER A 386 4.93 10.66 -8.40
C SER A 386 5.97 11.78 -8.35
N TYR A 387 6.29 12.25 -7.12
CA TYR A 387 7.31 13.29 -6.98
C TYR A 387 8.72 12.83 -7.40
N GLN A 388 9.02 11.54 -7.23
CA GLN A 388 10.30 10.97 -7.65
C GLN A 388 10.44 11.00 -9.18
N MET A 389 9.39 10.61 -9.89
CA MET A 389 9.34 10.70 -11.36
C MET A 389 9.53 12.14 -11.81
N VAL A 390 8.76 13.07 -11.24
CA VAL A 390 8.85 14.50 -11.61
C VAL A 390 10.22 15.11 -11.29
N ASN A 391 10.82 14.76 -10.15
CA ASN A 391 12.11 15.32 -9.76
C ASN A 391 13.26 14.83 -10.66
N SER A 392 13.05 13.78 -11.42
CA SER A 392 14.02 13.21 -12.37
C SER A 392 13.87 13.72 -13.80
N LEU A 393 12.90 14.61 -14.07
CA LEU A 393 12.68 15.22 -15.38
C LEU A 393 13.71 16.33 -15.67
N ASN A 394 13.62 16.88 -16.87
CA ASN A 394 14.38 18.07 -17.23
C ASN A 394 13.68 19.34 -16.72
N ILE A 395 14.38 20.13 -15.91
CA ILE A 395 13.84 21.36 -15.32
C ILE A 395 13.42 22.38 -16.39
N ASP A 396 14.13 22.44 -17.51
CA ASP A 396 13.90 23.44 -18.57
C ASP A 396 12.58 23.24 -19.32
N THR A 397 12.05 21.99 -19.31
CA THR A 397 10.81 21.63 -20.00
C THR A 397 9.59 21.57 -19.07
N MET A 398 9.76 21.89 -17.79
CA MET A 398 8.68 21.75 -16.80
C MET A 398 7.44 22.60 -17.08
N ASN A 399 7.57 23.74 -17.75
CA ASN A 399 6.42 24.56 -18.17
C ASN A 399 5.49 23.79 -19.11
N GLU A 400 6.03 23.09 -20.11
CA GLU A 400 5.24 22.28 -21.05
C GLU A 400 4.69 21.02 -20.39
N VAL A 401 5.52 20.33 -19.59
CA VAL A 401 5.10 19.14 -18.86
C VAL A 401 3.92 19.41 -17.90
N CYS A 402 3.86 20.61 -17.31
CA CYS A 402 2.80 21.00 -16.37
C CYS A 402 1.56 21.62 -17.02
N LYS A 403 1.60 21.94 -18.31
CA LYS A 403 0.59 22.74 -19.01
C LYS A 403 -0.82 22.20 -18.87
N GLU A 404 -1.03 20.91 -19.12
CA GLU A 404 -2.34 20.28 -18.99
C GLU A 404 -2.84 20.24 -17.54
N SER A 405 -1.95 20.00 -16.59
CA SER A 405 -2.30 20.05 -15.16
C SER A 405 -2.76 21.44 -14.71
N ILE A 406 -2.07 22.47 -15.18
CA ILE A 406 -2.42 23.88 -14.86
C ILE A 406 -3.76 24.23 -15.51
N LYS A 407 -3.98 23.85 -16.77
CA LYS A 407 -5.25 24.03 -17.47
C LYS A 407 -6.40 23.33 -16.74
N TYR A 408 -6.17 22.10 -16.27
CA TYR A 408 -7.14 21.34 -15.48
C TYR A 408 -7.50 22.05 -14.17
N ILE A 409 -6.50 22.53 -13.41
CA ILE A 409 -6.70 23.30 -12.18
C ILE A 409 -7.50 24.58 -12.45
N ASN A 410 -7.21 25.28 -13.53
CA ASN A 410 -7.94 26.51 -13.88
C ASN A 410 -9.38 26.21 -14.23
N LYS A 411 -9.67 25.14 -14.99
CA LYS A 411 -11.04 24.69 -15.27
C LYS A 411 -11.80 24.35 -13.96
N LEU A 412 -11.18 23.62 -13.04
CA LEU A 412 -11.81 23.33 -11.73
C LEU A 412 -12.22 24.59 -10.96
N LYS A 413 -11.46 25.69 -11.12
CA LYS A 413 -11.75 26.95 -10.45
C LYS A 413 -12.90 27.72 -11.11
N THR A 414 -12.91 27.79 -12.42
CA THR A 414 -13.73 28.71 -13.21
C THR A 414 -15.00 28.10 -13.78
N ASP A 415 -15.05 26.78 -13.95
CA ASP A 415 -16.14 26.04 -14.57
C ASP A 415 -16.84 25.16 -13.52
N ASP A 416 -18.08 25.51 -13.17
CA ASP A 416 -18.85 24.79 -12.16
C ASP A 416 -19.32 23.41 -12.66
N ASP A 417 -19.64 23.27 -13.95
CA ASP A 417 -20.07 22.00 -14.54
C ASP A 417 -18.89 21.02 -14.60
N PHE A 418 -17.71 21.50 -14.99
CA PHE A 418 -16.49 20.71 -14.94
C PHE A 418 -16.13 20.28 -13.51
N PHE A 419 -16.35 21.17 -12.53
CA PHE A 419 -16.13 20.82 -11.12
C PHE A 419 -17.12 19.76 -10.63
N LEU A 420 -18.40 19.86 -11.01
CA LEU A 420 -19.41 18.84 -10.68
C LEU A 420 -19.06 17.48 -11.32
N ASP A 421 -18.57 17.47 -12.57
CA ASP A 421 -18.09 16.23 -13.20
C ASP A 421 -16.88 15.63 -12.46
N TYR A 422 -15.95 16.47 -12.00
CA TYR A 422 -14.87 16.03 -11.11
C TYR A 422 -15.41 15.39 -9.83
N LEU A 423 -16.43 15.98 -9.18
CA LEU A 423 -17.06 15.38 -7.99
C LEU A 423 -17.64 14.00 -8.34
N ARG A 424 -18.37 13.87 -9.44
CA ARG A 424 -18.98 12.61 -9.90
C ARG A 424 -17.97 11.49 -10.05
N LYS A 425 -16.85 11.75 -10.71
CA LYS A 425 -15.76 10.78 -10.93
C LYS A 425 -15.00 10.38 -9.66
N ASN A 426 -15.14 11.17 -8.59
CA ASN A 426 -14.40 10.95 -7.33
C ASN A 426 -15.31 10.64 -6.13
N ILE A 427 -16.56 10.22 -6.36
CA ILE A 427 -17.47 9.78 -5.29
C ILE A 427 -16.89 8.54 -4.60
N ASN A 428 -16.89 8.56 -3.27
CA ASN A 428 -16.61 7.40 -2.45
C ASN A 428 -17.38 7.46 -1.12
N PHE A 429 -17.34 6.39 -0.33
CA PHE A 429 -18.09 6.31 0.94
C PHE A 429 -17.66 7.36 1.98
N SER A 430 -16.42 7.86 1.91
CA SER A 430 -15.84 8.74 2.91
C SER A 430 -15.99 10.23 2.61
N ASN A 431 -16.50 10.60 1.43
CA ASN A 431 -16.70 11.99 1.03
C ASN A 431 -18.18 12.36 0.82
N ASP A 432 -18.44 13.66 0.77
CA ASP A 432 -19.79 14.24 0.61
C ASP A 432 -20.07 14.68 -0.84
N TYR A 433 -19.31 14.19 -1.83
CA TYR A 433 -19.40 14.68 -3.21
C TYR A 433 -20.77 14.40 -3.84
N GLU A 434 -21.31 13.21 -3.63
CA GLU A 434 -22.65 12.83 -4.09
C GLU A 434 -23.73 13.76 -3.52
N VAL A 435 -23.60 14.12 -2.23
CA VAL A 435 -24.54 15.03 -1.55
C VAL A 435 -24.46 16.43 -2.12
N LEU A 436 -23.25 16.95 -2.35
CA LEU A 436 -23.05 18.27 -2.97
C LEU A 436 -23.72 18.33 -4.35
N MET A 437 -23.54 17.29 -5.17
CA MET A 437 -24.17 17.19 -6.49
C MET A 437 -25.69 17.13 -6.40
N ALA A 438 -26.24 16.32 -5.49
CA ALA A 438 -27.68 16.19 -5.31
C ALA A 438 -28.32 17.53 -4.88
N LEU A 439 -27.67 18.28 -4.00
CA LEU A 439 -28.10 19.62 -3.57
C LEU A 439 -28.05 20.64 -4.72
N CYS A 440 -26.99 20.63 -5.53
CA CYS A 440 -26.90 21.49 -6.72
C CYS A 440 -27.94 21.14 -7.79
N ASN A 441 -28.22 19.85 -7.99
CA ASN A 441 -29.26 19.40 -8.93
C ASN A 441 -30.65 19.81 -8.46
N GLN A 442 -30.92 19.83 -7.14
CA GLN A 442 -32.19 20.28 -6.57
C GLN A 442 -32.37 21.78 -6.70
N ASN A 443 -31.32 22.56 -6.49
CA ASN A 443 -31.35 24.02 -6.60
C ASN A 443 -29.99 24.54 -7.10
N LYS A 444 -29.95 25.08 -8.33
CA LYS A 444 -28.72 25.61 -8.95
C LYS A 444 -28.08 26.76 -8.15
N ASP A 445 -28.86 27.53 -7.39
CA ASP A 445 -28.33 28.60 -6.53
C ASP A 445 -27.50 28.05 -5.37
N PHE A 446 -27.59 26.74 -5.08
CA PHE A 446 -26.74 26.10 -4.09
C PHE A 446 -25.24 26.16 -4.44
N LEU A 447 -24.89 26.29 -5.73
CA LEU A 447 -23.52 26.57 -6.20
C LEU A 447 -22.96 27.87 -5.58
N ARG A 448 -23.84 28.83 -5.26
CA ARG A 448 -23.50 30.11 -4.64
C ARG A 448 -23.51 30.04 -3.11
N SER A 449 -23.97 28.93 -2.52
CA SER A 449 -24.02 28.79 -1.06
C SER A 449 -22.63 28.88 -0.42
N SER A 450 -22.57 29.46 0.77
CA SER A 450 -21.34 29.56 1.55
C SER A 450 -20.69 28.18 1.80
N TYR A 451 -21.51 27.14 1.98
CA TYR A 451 -21.05 25.76 2.18
C TYR A 451 -20.43 25.17 0.90
N PHE A 452 -21.12 25.23 -0.23
CA PHE A 452 -20.59 24.71 -1.50
C PHE A 452 -19.26 25.39 -1.86
N ARG A 453 -19.19 26.72 -1.77
CA ARG A 453 -17.97 27.49 -2.07
C ARG A 453 -16.81 27.14 -1.13
N GLU A 454 -17.10 26.98 0.15
CA GLU A 454 -16.11 26.53 1.12
C GLU A 454 -15.58 25.13 0.76
N ARG A 455 -16.49 24.21 0.39
CA ARG A 455 -16.11 22.85 -0.06
C ARG A 455 -15.34 22.88 -1.36
N LYS A 456 -15.83 23.60 -2.38
CA LYS A 456 -15.13 23.76 -3.68
C LYS A 456 -13.71 24.27 -3.46
N LYS A 457 -13.54 25.34 -2.69
CA LYS A 457 -12.23 25.89 -2.36
C LYS A 457 -11.33 24.86 -1.67
N ALA A 458 -11.84 24.15 -0.67
CA ALA A 458 -11.05 23.15 0.06
C ALA A 458 -10.63 21.98 -0.83
N ILE A 459 -11.50 21.49 -1.71
CA ILE A 459 -11.22 20.41 -2.64
C ILE A 459 -10.15 20.84 -3.66
N ILE A 460 -10.30 22.03 -4.26
CA ILE A 460 -9.34 22.55 -5.23
C ILE A 460 -7.98 22.84 -4.57
N MET A 461 -7.96 23.40 -3.35
CA MET A 461 -6.71 23.60 -2.60
C MET A 461 -5.98 22.28 -2.32
N ASN A 462 -6.73 21.23 -1.96
CA ASN A 462 -6.14 19.89 -1.81
C ASN A 462 -5.60 19.34 -3.13
N TYR A 463 -6.31 19.59 -4.24
CA TYR A 463 -5.83 19.22 -5.58
C TYR A 463 -4.53 19.97 -5.94
N VAL A 464 -4.46 21.27 -5.67
CA VAL A 464 -3.26 22.09 -5.88
C VAL A 464 -2.09 21.61 -5.01
N LEU A 465 -2.33 21.26 -3.74
CA LEU A 465 -1.30 20.67 -2.88
C LEU A 465 -0.79 19.34 -3.44
N ASN A 466 -1.67 18.48 -3.93
CA ASN A 466 -1.29 17.24 -4.59
C ASN A 466 -0.47 17.50 -5.86
N PHE A 467 -0.87 18.46 -6.69
CA PHE A 467 -0.09 18.88 -7.84
C PHE A 467 1.32 19.35 -7.43
N LYS A 468 1.43 20.24 -6.45
CA LYS A 468 2.71 20.72 -5.92
C LYS A 468 3.56 19.63 -5.27
N SER A 469 2.95 18.52 -4.86
CA SER A 469 3.64 17.31 -4.38
C SER A 469 4.05 16.34 -5.51
N GLY A 470 4.04 16.79 -6.77
CA GLY A 470 4.48 16.01 -7.93
C GLY A 470 3.39 15.20 -8.62
N LYS A 471 2.12 15.30 -8.18
CA LYS A 471 1.02 14.57 -8.83
C LYS A 471 0.51 15.34 -10.05
N ILE A 472 1.37 15.51 -11.04
CA ILE A 472 1.02 16.10 -12.34
C ILE A 472 0.36 15.03 -13.22
N ILE A 473 -0.61 15.44 -14.04
CA ILE A 473 -1.34 14.55 -14.94
C ILE A 473 -0.70 14.57 -16.34
N GLN A 474 -0.64 13.39 -16.94
CA GLN A 474 -0.18 13.21 -18.33
C GLN A 474 -1.14 12.27 -19.07
N ASN A 475 -1.08 12.23 -20.40
CA ASN A 475 -1.57 11.10 -21.18
C ASN A 475 -0.69 9.91 -20.83
N ALA A 476 -1.17 9.06 -19.93
CA ALA A 476 -0.36 8.01 -19.32
C ALA A 476 -1.25 6.95 -18.67
N ASP A 477 -0.68 5.79 -18.38
CA ASP A 477 -1.31 4.78 -17.55
C ASP A 477 -0.27 3.98 -16.76
N ASN A 478 -0.72 3.19 -15.77
CA ASN A 478 0.09 2.20 -15.10
C ASN A 478 -0.17 0.84 -15.78
N LEU A 479 0.81 0.37 -16.52
CA LEU A 479 0.70 -0.85 -17.32
C LEU A 479 1.37 -2.01 -16.59
N VAL A 480 0.71 -3.16 -16.54
CA VAL A 480 1.24 -4.40 -15.97
C VAL A 480 2.17 -5.05 -16.99
N ILE A 481 3.38 -5.43 -16.55
CA ILE A 481 4.41 -5.98 -17.42
C ILE A 481 4.12 -7.46 -17.68
N VAL A 482 4.18 -7.84 -18.94
CA VAL A 482 4.35 -9.22 -19.41
C VAL A 482 5.63 -9.29 -20.25
N GLY A 483 6.44 -10.33 -20.08
CA GLY A 483 7.61 -10.61 -20.92
C GLY A 483 7.18 -10.98 -22.34
N SER A 484 8.08 -11.44 -23.19
CA SER A 484 7.75 -11.85 -24.57
C SER A 484 6.68 -12.98 -24.56
N PRO A 485 5.38 -12.66 -24.66
CA PRO A 485 4.34 -13.67 -24.41
C PRO A 485 4.23 -14.67 -25.55
N TYR A 486 4.56 -14.27 -26.79
CA TYR A 486 4.57 -15.16 -27.94
C TYR A 486 5.73 -16.17 -27.85
N ALA A 487 6.92 -15.75 -27.44
CA ALA A 487 8.02 -16.64 -27.11
C ALA A 487 7.62 -17.73 -26.09
N MET A 488 6.79 -17.37 -25.10
CA MET A 488 6.30 -18.35 -24.12
C MET A 488 5.31 -19.36 -24.73
N LEU A 489 4.48 -18.96 -25.70
CA LEU A 489 3.62 -19.87 -26.46
C LEU A 489 4.47 -20.85 -27.32
N LEU A 490 5.46 -20.33 -28.05
CA LEU A 490 6.37 -21.15 -28.84
C LEU A 490 7.10 -22.16 -27.97
N TYR A 491 7.62 -21.74 -26.83
CA TYR A 491 8.28 -22.61 -25.86
C TYR A 491 7.31 -23.66 -25.32
N GLY A 492 6.06 -23.27 -25.02
CA GLY A 492 5.01 -24.22 -24.61
C GLY A 492 4.67 -25.28 -25.64
N ALA A 493 4.78 -24.96 -26.93
CA ALA A 493 4.52 -25.91 -28.02
C ALA A 493 5.70 -26.85 -28.29
N THR A 494 6.92 -26.38 -28.13
CA THR A 494 8.14 -27.15 -28.54
C THR A 494 8.82 -27.84 -27.37
N GLY A 495 8.68 -27.32 -26.15
CA GLY A 495 9.48 -27.74 -24.99
C GLY A 495 10.96 -27.33 -25.11
N ASN A 496 11.38 -26.67 -26.20
CA ASN A 496 12.74 -26.25 -26.45
C ASN A 496 12.96 -24.80 -25.98
N PRO A 497 13.82 -24.54 -24.98
CA PRO A 497 14.05 -23.18 -24.49
C PRO A 497 14.74 -22.25 -25.49
N ASP A 498 15.40 -22.80 -26.52
CA ASP A 498 16.12 -22.02 -27.55
C ASP A 498 15.15 -21.41 -28.58
N ILE A 499 13.93 -21.93 -28.68
CA ILE A 499 12.89 -21.40 -29.57
C ILE A 499 12.54 -19.93 -29.31
N VAL A 500 12.81 -19.45 -28.08
CA VAL A 500 12.56 -18.04 -27.71
C VAL A 500 13.40 -17.05 -28.53
N ASP A 501 14.52 -17.52 -29.12
CA ASP A 501 15.36 -16.71 -29.99
C ASP A 501 14.83 -16.66 -31.44
N GLU A 502 13.84 -17.50 -31.77
CA GLU A 502 13.10 -17.48 -33.02
C GLU A 502 11.86 -16.59 -32.99
N ASP A 503 11.52 -16.06 -31.82
CA ASP A 503 10.43 -15.08 -31.68
C ASP A 503 10.82 -13.76 -32.37
N ASP A 504 10.16 -13.46 -33.48
CA ASP A 504 10.36 -12.24 -34.26
C ASP A 504 9.25 -11.17 -34.03
N THR A 505 8.40 -11.35 -33.00
CA THR A 505 7.43 -10.33 -32.59
C THR A 505 8.10 -9.06 -32.08
N PHE A 506 9.29 -9.19 -31.54
CA PHE A 506 10.16 -8.09 -31.14
C PHE A 506 11.54 -8.21 -31.76
N SER A 507 12.18 -7.07 -32.00
CA SER A 507 13.59 -6.97 -32.37
C SER A 507 14.38 -6.15 -31.36
N VAL A 508 15.69 -6.28 -31.36
CA VAL A 508 16.58 -5.45 -30.52
C VAL A 508 16.95 -4.20 -31.31
N GLU A 509 16.66 -3.03 -30.74
CA GLU A 509 17.05 -1.73 -31.26
C GLU A 509 18.29 -1.20 -30.55
N ASP A 510 19.00 -0.26 -31.18
CA ASP A 510 20.22 0.33 -30.62
C ASP A 510 19.95 1.08 -29.30
N LEU A 511 18.76 1.68 -29.14
CA LEU A 511 18.48 2.55 -28.03
C LEU A 511 17.14 2.26 -27.34
N ALA A 512 16.05 2.17 -28.11
CA ALA A 512 14.72 1.92 -27.54
C ALA A 512 14.53 0.43 -27.26
N ILE A 513 13.67 0.11 -26.29
CA ILE A 513 13.24 -1.25 -26.04
C ILE A 513 11.86 -1.44 -26.67
N GLN A 514 11.72 -2.39 -27.57
CA GLN A 514 10.43 -2.65 -28.20
C GLN A 514 9.42 -3.21 -27.19
N CYS A 515 8.21 -2.77 -27.32
CA CYS A 515 7.08 -3.19 -26.51
C CYS A 515 5.80 -3.20 -27.34
N TYR A 516 4.74 -3.80 -26.80
CA TYR A 516 3.39 -3.74 -27.34
C TYR A 516 2.36 -3.43 -26.27
N THR A 517 1.54 -2.42 -26.51
CA THR A 517 0.33 -2.15 -25.75
C THR A 517 -0.72 -1.47 -26.64
N SER A 518 -1.99 -1.85 -26.51
CA SER A 518 -3.11 -1.18 -27.18
C SER A 518 -3.40 0.23 -26.65
N ARG A 519 -2.78 0.60 -25.50
CA ARG A 519 -2.98 1.91 -24.85
C ARG A 519 -2.44 3.08 -25.66
N PHE A 520 -1.42 2.89 -26.46
CA PHE A 520 -0.74 3.88 -27.27
C PHE A 520 -0.75 3.44 -28.74
N ALA A 521 -0.51 4.40 -29.66
CA ALA A 521 -0.50 4.12 -31.08
C ALA A 521 0.70 3.25 -31.48
N ASP A 522 0.58 2.59 -32.62
CA ASP A 522 1.68 1.92 -33.29
C ASP A 522 2.78 2.91 -33.68
N ASP A 523 4.03 2.49 -33.68
CA ASP A 523 5.24 3.29 -33.97
C ASP A 523 5.42 4.50 -33.03
N GLU A 524 4.84 4.45 -31.82
CA GLU A 524 4.91 5.54 -30.85
C GLU A 524 6.02 5.28 -29.83
N TYR A 525 6.84 6.30 -29.56
CA TYR A 525 7.86 6.22 -28.52
C TYR A 525 7.32 6.63 -27.16
N LEU A 526 7.71 5.92 -26.10
CA LEU A 526 7.19 6.08 -24.77
C LEU A 526 8.31 6.26 -23.75
N ALA A 527 8.01 7.00 -22.68
CA ALA A 527 8.83 7.04 -21.49
C ALA A 527 8.20 6.17 -20.40
N GLU A 528 9.00 5.38 -19.69
CA GLU A 528 8.51 4.52 -18.63
C GLU A 528 9.25 4.72 -17.31
N PHE A 529 8.51 4.48 -16.21
CA PHE A 529 8.98 4.63 -14.83
C PHE A 529 8.41 3.49 -13.98
N ARG A 530 9.26 2.80 -13.23
CA ARG A 530 8.81 1.82 -12.22
C ARG A 530 8.97 2.37 -10.80
N SER A 531 7.98 2.16 -9.95
CA SER A 531 8.06 2.53 -8.53
C SER A 531 8.63 1.39 -7.67
N PRO A 532 9.52 1.68 -6.68
CA PRO A 532 10.06 3.00 -6.35
C PRO A 532 11.03 3.51 -7.40
N PHE A 533 10.86 4.77 -7.80
CA PHE A 533 11.70 5.41 -8.82
C PHE A 533 12.81 6.22 -8.15
N ASN A 534 14.08 5.90 -8.44
CA ASN A 534 15.21 6.46 -7.70
C ASN A 534 15.94 7.57 -8.43
N GLY A 535 15.98 7.55 -9.77
CA GLY A 535 16.66 8.60 -10.53
C GLY A 535 16.69 8.34 -12.03
N LYS A 536 17.41 9.18 -12.75
CA LYS A 536 17.52 9.17 -14.21
C LYS A 536 18.04 7.87 -14.79
N TYR A 537 18.80 7.09 -14.01
CA TYR A 537 19.29 5.75 -14.39
C TYR A 537 18.17 4.72 -14.58
N ASN A 538 17.01 4.96 -13.96
CA ASN A 538 15.85 4.07 -13.98
C ASN A 538 14.75 4.57 -14.94
N LEU A 539 15.04 5.57 -15.76
CA LEU A 539 14.12 6.08 -16.77
C LEU A 539 14.31 5.30 -18.06
N GLY A 540 13.29 4.56 -18.48
CA GLY A 540 13.34 3.76 -19.71
C GLY A 540 12.74 4.46 -20.91
N TYR A 541 13.19 4.07 -22.09
CA TYR A 541 12.76 4.57 -23.39
C TYR A 541 12.27 3.39 -24.22
N LEU A 542 10.98 3.36 -24.51
CA LEU A 542 10.31 2.26 -25.19
C LEU A 542 9.84 2.69 -26.57
N HIS A 543 9.72 1.70 -27.48
CA HIS A 543 9.13 1.84 -28.80
C HIS A 543 7.93 0.88 -28.91
N ASN A 544 6.72 1.42 -28.99
CA ASN A 544 5.51 0.63 -29.12
C ASN A 544 5.34 0.18 -30.57
N ILE A 545 5.33 -1.12 -30.80
CA ILE A 545 5.15 -1.69 -32.12
C ILE A 545 3.94 -2.61 -32.15
N TYR A 546 3.29 -2.72 -33.30
CA TYR A 546 2.18 -3.61 -33.51
C TYR A 546 2.62 -4.87 -34.25
N ASP A 547 2.16 -6.04 -33.77
CA ASP A 547 2.20 -7.30 -34.47
C ASP A 547 0.83 -7.99 -34.36
N GLU A 548 0.31 -8.52 -35.43
CA GLU A 548 -1.04 -9.13 -35.50
C GLU A 548 -1.22 -10.31 -34.54
N ARG A 549 -0.13 -11.01 -34.19
CA ARG A 549 -0.13 -12.14 -33.27
C ARG A 549 -0.55 -11.74 -31.86
N PHE A 550 -0.27 -10.50 -31.47
CA PHE A 550 -0.74 -9.99 -30.16
C PHE A 550 -2.27 -9.95 -30.10
N ASN A 551 -2.93 -9.48 -31.15
CA ASN A 551 -4.40 -9.45 -31.18
C ASN A 551 -5.00 -10.85 -31.41
N LYS A 552 -4.31 -11.73 -32.11
CA LYS A 552 -4.79 -13.09 -32.42
C LYS A 552 -4.74 -14.01 -31.20
N TYR A 553 -3.61 -14.01 -30.49
CA TYR A 553 -3.36 -14.99 -29.44
C TYR A 553 -3.51 -14.47 -28.01
N PHE A 554 -3.71 -13.16 -27.82
CA PHE A 554 -3.81 -12.56 -26.48
C PHE A 554 -5.01 -11.63 -26.37
N ASN A 555 -5.69 -11.69 -25.21
CA ASN A 555 -6.81 -10.81 -24.87
C ASN A 555 -6.36 -9.75 -23.85
N PHE A 556 -5.33 -8.98 -24.22
CA PHE A 556 -4.80 -7.92 -23.36
C PHE A 556 -5.73 -6.69 -23.36
N CYS A 557 -5.84 -6.06 -22.19
CA CYS A 557 -6.48 -4.75 -22.09
C CYS A 557 -5.43 -3.63 -22.20
N ASP A 558 -5.90 -2.39 -22.30
CA ASP A 558 -5.04 -1.20 -22.37
C ASP A 558 -4.09 -1.04 -21.18
N GLN A 559 -4.27 -1.76 -20.07
CA GLN A 559 -3.43 -1.69 -18.89
C GLN A 559 -2.36 -2.79 -18.83
N ILE A 560 -2.10 -3.45 -19.95
CA ILE A 560 -1.02 -4.45 -20.09
C ILE A 560 -0.02 -3.96 -21.12
N ILE A 561 1.24 -4.24 -20.89
CA ILE A 561 2.34 -3.99 -21.82
C ILE A 561 3.22 -5.22 -21.94
N ALA A 562 3.38 -5.74 -23.15
CA ALA A 562 4.36 -6.76 -23.47
C ALA A 562 5.70 -6.07 -23.77
N ILE A 563 6.78 -6.59 -23.17
CA ILE A 563 8.11 -6.00 -23.28
C ILE A 563 9.08 -7.03 -23.86
N ASN A 564 9.93 -6.60 -24.76
CA ASN A 564 11.06 -7.40 -25.20
C ASN A 564 12.06 -7.59 -24.05
N MET A 565 12.12 -8.80 -23.49
CA MET A 565 13.08 -9.16 -22.44
C MET A 565 14.38 -9.76 -22.99
N ASN A 566 14.40 -10.19 -24.26
CA ASN A 566 15.56 -10.82 -24.86
C ASN A 566 16.53 -9.75 -25.40
N GLY A 567 17.79 -9.76 -24.95
CA GLY A 567 18.82 -8.83 -25.40
C GLY A 567 18.65 -7.37 -24.94
N THR A 568 17.87 -7.11 -23.91
CA THR A 568 17.60 -5.75 -23.40
C THR A 568 17.95 -5.62 -21.91
N ASP A 569 18.18 -4.39 -21.44
CA ASP A 569 18.49 -4.10 -20.03
C ASP A 569 17.25 -3.76 -19.18
N PHE A 570 16.06 -4.05 -19.67
CA PHE A 570 14.79 -3.62 -19.07
C PHE A 570 14.65 -4.02 -17.60
N GLN A 571 14.95 -5.28 -17.26
CA GLN A 571 14.76 -5.78 -15.89
C GLN A 571 15.61 -5.03 -14.88
N ASP A 572 16.91 -4.90 -15.13
CA ASP A 572 17.83 -4.24 -14.19
C ASP A 572 17.67 -2.71 -14.19
N ARG A 573 17.37 -2.08 -15.34
CA ARG A 573 17.03 -0.66 -15.42
C ARG A 573 15.83 -0.32 -14.52
N ASN A 574 14.91 -1.25 -14.40
CA ASN A 574 13.74 -1.19 -13.54
C ASN A 574 13.98 -1.78 -12.14
N ASN A 575 15.22 -1.72 -11.61
CA ASN A 575 15.58 -2.21 -10.29
C ASN A 575 15.20 -3.69 -10.07
N GLY A 576 15.45 -4.56 -11.05
CA GLY A 576 15.12 -5.98 -10.98
C GLY A 576 13.61 -6.22 -11.02
N SER A 577 12.92 -5.69 -12.02
CA SER A 577 11.51 -5.98 -12.25
C SER A 577 11.29 -7.45 -12.60
N ASP A 578 10.17 -8.02 -12.15
CA ASP A 578 9.70 -9.34 -12.53
C ASP A 578 8.31 -9.26 -13.17
N GLN A 579 7.85 -10.36 -13.79
CA GLN A 579 6.57 -10.42 -14.46
C GLN A 579 5.45 -10.97 -13.53
N ASP A 580 5.67 -10.96 -12.23
CA ASP A 580 4.73 -11.49 -11.23
C ASP A 580 3.66 -10.46 -10.79
N SER A 581 3.38 -9.46 -11.60
CA SER A 581 2.45 -8.32 -11.44
C SER A 581 3.11 -6.95 -11.20
N ASP A 582 4.36 -6.79 -11.53
CA ASP A 582 4.98 -5.48 -11.58
C ASP A 582 4.32 -4.61 -12.65
N SER A 583 4.36 -3.31 -12.44
CA SER A 583 3.76 -2.33 -13.34
C SER A 583 4.66 -1.12 -13.51
N ILE A 584 4.59 -0.53 -14.69
CA ILE A 584 5.30 0.69 -15.04
C ILE A 584 4.30 1.82 -15.32
N TYR A 585 4.65 3.03 -14.92
CA TYR A 585 3.98 4.24 -15.39
C TYR A 585 4.53 4.58 -16.76
N THR A 586 3.67 4.65 -17.76
CA THR A 586 4.05 4.85 -19.18
C THR A 586 3.35 6.07 -19.75
N THR A 587 4.08 6.92 -20.49
CA THR A 587 3.55 8.14 -21.11
C THR A 587 4.19 8.43 -22.46
N ASN A 588 3.41 9.01 -23.36
CA ASN A 588 3.85 9.51 -24.66
C ASN A 588 4.08 11.04 -24.68
N GLN A 589 4.15 11.70 -23.53
CA GLN A 589 4.39 13.16 -23.46
C GLN A 589 5.74 13.50 -24.10
N PRO A 590 5.78 14.29 -25.20
CA PRO A 590 6.99 14.47 -26.00
C PRO A 590 8.23 14.90 -25.22
N GLN A 591 8.11 15.89 -24.33
CA GLN A 591 9.22 16.39 -23.52
C GLN A 591 9.76 15.35 -22.55
N ILE A 592 8.89 14.44 -22.08
CA ILE A 592 9.30 13.35 -21.18
C ILE A 592 9.95 12.23 -22.00
N VAL A 593 9.40 11.91 -23.17
CA VAL A 593 9.96 10.92 -24.11
C VAL A 593 11.35 11.35 -24.59
N ASP A 594 11.52 12.61 -25.02
CA ASP A 594 12.83 13.15 -25.40
C ASP A 594 13.84 13.09 -24.26
N HIS A 595 13.38 13.32 -23.04
CA HIS A 595 14.22 13.20 -21.84
C HIS A 595 14.60 11.75 -21.57
N ALA A 596 13.66 10.81 -21.72
CA ALA A 596 13.91 9.37 -21.57
C ALA A 596 14.94 8.88 -22.57
N LYS A 597 14.83 9.30 -23.85
CA LYS A 597 15.84 9.01 -24.88
C LYS A 597 17.24 9.48 -24.47
N LYS A 598 17.37 10.69 -23.97
CA LYS A 598 18.66 11.22 -23.47
C LYS A 598 19.16 10.43 -22.26
N CYS A 599 18.27 10.05 -21.36
CA CYS A 599 18.64 9.27 -20.18
C CYS A 599 19.13 7.87 -20.57
N GLN A 600 18.48 7.21 -21.51
CA GLN A 600 18.89 5.91 -22.05
C GLN A 600 20.34 5.95 -22.62
N MET A 601 20.67 7.04 -23.30
CA MET A 601 22.02 7.24 -23.86
C MET A 601 23.10 7.53 -22.81
N LEU A 602 22.76 8.30 -21.77
CA LEU A 602 23.73 8.91 -20.86
C LEU A 602 23.91 8.14 -19.54
N TYR A 603 22.91 7.39 -19.11
CA TYR A 603 22.88 6.72 -17.81
C TYR A 603 22.80 5.21 -17.98
N PRO A 604 23.93 4.48 -17.83
CA PRO A 604 23.96 3.02 -17.91
C PRO A 604 23.12 2.38 -16.83
N THR A 605 22.63 1.18 -17.08
CA THR A 605 21.84 0.39 -16.11
C THR A 605 22.64 0.10 -14.84
N ILE A 606 21.96 0.17 -13.69
CA ILE A 606 22.53 -0.14 -12.38
C ILE A 606 22.37 -1.62 -12.09
N VAL A 607 23.45 -2.30 -11.69
CA VAL A 607 23.42 -3.71 -11.27
C VAL A 607 23.85 -3.88 -9.82
N ASN A 608 23.16 -4.78 -9.11
CA ASN A 608 23.44 -5.11 -7.72
C ASN A 608 24.42 -6.29 -7.64
N ASN A 609 25.69 -6.03 -7.33
CA ASN A 609 26.74 -7.01 -7.11
C ASN A 609 27.13 -7.13 -5.62
N ILE A 610 26.27 -6.66 -4.68
CA ILE A 610 26.50 -6.86 -3.25
C ILE A 610 26.28 -8.33 -2.89
N PRO A 611 27.23 -8.97 -2.18
CA PRO A 611 27.14 -10.38 -1.82
C PRO A 611 25.90 -10.69 -0.98
N LYS A 612 25.38 -11.92 -1.14
CA LYS A 612 24.31 -12.42 -0.26
C LYS A 612 24.87 -12.65 1.14
N ASP A 613 24.02 -12.46 2.16
CA ASP A 613 24.34 -12.80 3.56
C ASP A 613 24.64 -14.32 3.67
N SER A 614 25.77 -14.65 4.28
CA SER A 614 26.21 -16.03 4.52
C SER A 614 25.72 -16.59 5.87
N ASN A 615 24.91 -15.85 6.62
CA ASN A 615 24.40 -16.30 7.91
C ASN A 615 23.55 -17.56 7.78
N ILE A 616 23.82 -18.53 8.63
CA ILE A 616 23.11 -19.79 8.75
C ILE A 616 22.06 -19.67 9.83
N TYR A 617 20.82 -20.01 9.50
CA TYR A 617 19.71 -19.99 10.44
C TYR A 617 19.25 -21.41 10.80
N ASN A 618 18.73 -21.58 12.01
CA ASN A 618 18.10 -22.82 12.45
C ASN A 618 16.58 -22.67 12.50
N ASN A 619 15.89 -23.80 12.43
CA ASN A 619 14.44 -23.82 12.56
C ASN A 619 14.03 -23.70 14.03
N THR A 620 14.32 -22.54 14.63
CA THR A 620 13.96 -22.20 16.01
C THR A 620 13.20 -20.87 16.04
N MET A 621 12.30 -20.70 17.00
CA MET A 621 11.52 -19.47 17.13
C MET A 621 12.41 -18.26 17.46
N GLU A 622 13.56 -18.49 18.08
CA GLU A 622 14.58 -17.48 18.32
C GLU A 622 15.18 -16.94 17.02
N ASP A 623 15.52 -17.83 16.06
CA ASP A 623 16.08 -17.41 14.77
C ASP A 623 15.01 -16.75 13.89
N PHE A 624 13.75 -17.21 13.95
CA PHE A 624 12.63 -16.50 13.34
C PHE A 624 12.46 -15.08 13.89
N ALA A 625 12.56 -14.90 15.21
CA ALA A 625 12.44 -13.59 15.84
C ALA A 625 13.62 -12.68 15.45
N LYS A 626 14.87 -13.18 15.48
CA LYS A 626 16.05 -12.42 15.04
C LYS A 626 15.96 -11.97 13.60
N LEU A 627 15.47 -12.85 12.70
CA LEU A 627 15.22 -12.50 11.31
C LEU A 627 14.20 -11.36 11.20
N ASP A 628 13.08 -11.45 11.89
CA ASP A 628 12.01 -10.46 11.84
C ASP A 628 12.41 -9.13 12.50
N ASN A 629 13.30 -9.14 13.49
CA ASN A 629 13.90 -7.93 14.05
C ASN A 629 14.76 -7.19 13.01
N LYS A 630 15.59 -7.91 12.24
CA LYS A 630 16.33 -7.31 11.12
C LYS A 630 15.41 -6.69 10.05
N LEU A 631 14.26 -7.32 9.80
CA LEU A 631 13.34 -6.90 8.75
C LEU A 631 12.42 -5.73 9.14
N ALA A 632 12.21 -5.52 10.44
CA ALA A 632 11.28 -4.48 10.91
C ALA A 632 11.70 -3.06 10.52
N ALA A 633 12.99 -2.81 10.33
CA ALA A 633 13.52 -1.52 9.85
C ALA A 633 13.41 -1.31 8.35
N SER A 634 13.28 -2.39 7.57
CA SER A 634 13.43 -2.35 6.10
C SER A 634 12.42 -1.43 5.39
N GLN A 635 11.21 -1.26 5.90
CA GLN A 635 10.22 -0.36 5.31
C GLN A 635 10.67 1.12 5.41
N LEU A 636 11.29 1.51 6.51
CA LEU A 636 11.85 2.84 6.67
C LEU A 636 13.04 3.02 5.74
N ASP A 637 13.89 2.01 5.61
CA ASP A 637 15.07 2.03 4.75
C ASP A 637 14.71 2.19 3.26
N ILE A 638 13.63 1.54 2.78
CA ILE A 638 13.12 1.76 1.41
C ILE A 638 12.79 3.23 1.17
N GLY A 639 12.00 3.82 2.07
CA GLY A 639 11.59 5.21 1.97
C GLY A 639 12.77 6.18 2.12
N GLU A 640 13.68 5.91 3.06
CA GLU A 640 14.87 6.74 3.27
C GLU A 640 15.85 6.66 2.11
N SER A 641 16.13 5.47 1.56
CA SER A 641 17.01 5.30 0.40
C SER A 641 16.46 6.04 -0.81
N SER A 642 15.19 5.83 -1.16
CA SER A 642 14.57 6.49 -2.32
C SER A 642 14.49 8.02 -2.15
N ASN A 643 14.16 8.52 -0.96
CA ASN A 643 14.15 9.96 -0.69
C ASN A 643 15.56 10.56 -0.75
N LEU A 644 16.56 9.85 -0.22
CA LEU A 644 17.93 10.32 -0.25
C LEU A 644 18.50 10.28 -1.66
N ALA A 645 18.13 9.32 -2.50
CA ALA A 645 18.46 9.29 -3.93
C ALA A 645 17.93 10.52 -4.65
N GLN A 646 16.69 10.93 -4.36
CA GLN A 646 16.10 12.16 -4.91
C GLN A 646 16.83 13.42 -4.42
N LEU A 647 17.35 13.44 -3.20
CA LEU A 647 18.17 14.53 -2.69
C LEU A 647 19.55 14.55 -3.37
N ALA A 648 20.19 13.38 -3.54
CA ALA A 648 21.45 13.26 -4.28
C ALA A 648 21.32 13.76 -5.72
N GLN A 649 20.22 13.40 -6.41
CA GLN A 649 19.92 13.90 -7.76
C GLN A 649 19.68 15.41 -7.79
N THR A 650 19.06 15.99 -6.76
CA THR A 650 18.89 17.44 -6.63
C THR A 650 20.25 18.13 -6.47
N TYR A 651 21.17 17.53 -5.68
CA TYR A 651 22.53 18.05 -5.53
C TYR A 651 23.36 17.89 -6.80
N ASP A 652 23.21 16.79 -7.55
CA ASP A 652 23.82 16.63 -8.88
C ASP A 652 23.35 17.72 -9.84
N CYS A 653 22.05 17.99 -9.90
CA CYS A 653 21.49 19.08 -10.73
C CYS A 653 22.02 20.48 -10.33
N THR A 654 22.35 20.69 -9.05
CA THR A 654 22.79 21.99 -8.54
C THR A 654 24.30 22.18 -8.60
N PHE A 655 25.07 21.14 -8.23
CA PHE A 655 26.51 21.24 -8.03
C PHE A 655 27.34 20.54 -9.14
N GLY A 656 26.74 19.56 -9.86
CA GLY A 656 27.38 18.85 -10.98
C GLY A 656 28.49 17.88 -10.58
N ASP A 657 28.61 17.48 -9.29
CA ASP A 657 29.69 16.63 -8.80
C ASP A 657 29.35 15.15 -8.99
N GLN A 658 30.27 14.38 -9.59
CA GLN A 658 30.12 12.95 -9.90
C GLN A 658 29.71 12.11 -8.68
N LYS A 659 30.18 12.43 -7.49
CA LYS A 659 29.85 11.70 -6.26
C LYS A 659 28.34 11.58 -6.01
N TYR A 660 27.56 12.59 -6.41
CA TYR A 660 26.09 12.55 -6.23
C TYR A 660 25.43 11.55 -7.20
N LYS A 661 25.96 11.39 -8.41
CA LYS A 661 25.54 10.35 -9.34
C LYS A 661 25.82 8.97 -8.78
N ASP A 662 27.01 8.77 -8.21
CA ASP A 662 27.39 7.51 -7.56
C ASP A 662 26.45 7.19 -6.38
N TYR A 663 26.09 8.19 -5.57
CA TYR A 663 25.13 8.00 -4.48
C TYR A 663 23.72 7.67 -4.98
N VAL A 664 23.28 8.21 -6.11
CA VAL A 664 22.00 7.81 -6.73
C VAL A 664 22.04 6.30 -7.06
N CYS A 665 23.12 5.80 -7.66
CA CYS A 665 23.27 4.38 -8.00
C CYS A 665 23.30 3.50 -6.74
N ILE A 666 24.11 3.85 -5.73
CA ILE A 666 24.21 3.10 -4.47
C ILE A 666 22.85 3.06 -3.76
N LEU A 667 22.18 4.20 -3.65
CA LEU A 667 20.87 4.29 -2.98
C LEU A 667 19.76 3.55 -3.73
N SER A 668 19.85 3.44 -5.06
CA SER A 668 18.95 2.62 -5.86
C SER A 668 19.08 1.14 -5.50
N VAL A 669 20.32 0.65 -5.39
CA VAL A 669 20.58 -0.75 -4.97
C VAL A 669 20.19 -0.96 -3.51
N LEU A 670 20.46 -0.03 -2.61
CA LEU A 670 20.04 -0.13 -1.21
C LEU A 670 18.51 -0.18 -1.07
N ALA A 671 17.78 0.58 -1.89
CA ALA A 671 16.31 0.52 -1.94
C ALA A 671 15.82 -0.86 -2.40
N GLN A 672 16.43 -1.43 -3.45
CA GLN A 672 16.15 -2.77 -3.95
C GLN A 672 16.43 -3.84 -2.87
N ILE A 673 17.59 -3.79 -2.22
CA ILE A 673 17.96 -4.70 -1.12
C ILE A 673 16.94 -4.62 0.02
N ALA A 674 16.53 -3.41 0.41
CA ALA A 674 15.52 -3.23 1.44
C ALA A 674 14.14 -3.78 1.04
N ILE A 675 13.77 -3.72 -0.25
CA ILE A 675 12.56 -4.36 -0.79
C ILE A 675 12.66 -5.88 -0.69
N ASP A 676 13.79 -6.44 -1.09
CA ASP A 676 14.00 -7.89 -1.15
C ASP A 676 14.36 -8.53 0.19
N SER A 677 14.70 -7.75 1.21
CA SER A 677 15.16 -8.23 2.52
C SER A 677 14.24 -9.29 3.16
N ALA A 678 12.93 -9.25 2.88
CA ALA A 678 11.97 -10.23 3.39
C ALA A 678 12.02 -11.60 2.69
N LYS A 679 12.66 -11.68 1.50
CA LYS A 679 12.81 -12.90 0.69
C LYS A 679 14.27 -13.36 0.59
N ARG A 680 15.23 -12.41 0.70
CA ARG A 680 16.65 -12.62 0.49
C ARG A 680 17.44 -11.61 1.33
N LEU A 681 18.50 -12.07 2.00
CA LEU A 681 19.38 -11.20 2.78
C LEU A 681 20.69 -10.95 2.04
N PHE A 682 21.25 -9.74 2.21
CA PHE A 682 22.52 -9.29 1.66
C PHE A 682 23.51 -8.91 2.77
N ASP A 683 24.82 -9.00 2.51
CA ASP A 683 25.87 -8.66 3.45
C ASP A 683 26.13 -7.14 3.48
N VAL A 684 25.09 -6.40 3.83
CA VAL A 684 25.13 -4.93 3.99
C VAL A 684 24.15 -4.47 5.07
N ASP A 685 24.57 -3.53 5.92
CA ASP A 685 23.67 -2.81 6.83
C ASP A 685 23.15 -1.54 6.13
N VAL A 686 21.97 -1.66 5.51
CA VAL A 686 21.33 -0.58 4.76
C VAL A 686 21.16 0.68 5.59
N SER A 687 20.69 0.56 6.84
CA SER A 687 20.48 1.72 7.72
C SER A 687 21.80 2.43 8.06
N SER A 688 22.90 1.70 8.21
CA SER A 688 24.23 2.27 8.48
C SER A 688 24.77 2.99 7.24
N GLU A 689 24.64 2.37 6.05
CA GLU A 689 25.05 2.99 4.78
C GLU A 689 24.28 4.28 4.51
N ILE A 690 22.96 4.31 4.69
CA ILE A 690 22.15 5.53 4.53
C ILE A 690 22.63 6.65 5.45
N ARG A 691 22.92 6.33 6.74
CA ARG A 691 23.43 7.34 7.69
C ARG A 691 24.78 7.89 7.27
N GLN A 692 25.65 7.05 6.74
CA GLN A 692 26.97 7.49 6.28
C GLN A 692 26.88 8.33 4.99
N ILE A 693 26.09 7.89 4.01
CA ILE A 693 25.86 8.67 2.78
C ILE A 693 25.30 10.07 3.10
N LYS A 694 24.38 10.19 4.08
CA LYS A 694 23.91 11.50 4.55
C LYS A 694 25.03 12.41 5.06
N LYS A 695 26.05 11.85 5.72
CA LYS A 695 27.22 12.59 6.19
C LYS A 695 28.10 13.00 5.01
N ASP A 696 28.39 12.06 4.09
CA ASP A 696 29.28 12.24 2.95
C ASP A 696 28.69 13.25 1.95
N MET A 697 27.36 13.30 1.81
CA MET A 697 26.62 14.33 1.07
C MET A 697 26.57 15.69 1.77
N ASN A 698 27.08 15.79 3.00
CA ASN A 698 27.05 17.01 3.81
C ASN A 698 25.65 17.65 3.92
N VAL A 699 24.63 16.80 4.17
CA VAL A 699 23.21 17.22 4.16
C VAL A 699 22.90 18.31 5.21
N LYS A 700 23.71 18.41 6.29
CA LYS A 700 23.54 19.47 7.31
C LYS A 700 23.81 20.86 6.77
N GLU A 701 24.81 21.02 5.88
CA GLU A 701 25.20 22.29 5.28
C GLU A 701 24.44 22.57 3.98
N ASN A 702 24.38 21.59 3.09
CA ASN A 702 23.69 21.70 1.80
C ASN A 702 22.17 21.83 1.96
N LYS A 703 21.62 21.31 3.08
CA LYS A 703 20.19 21.36 3.43
C LYS A 703 19.28 20.69 2.38
N TYR A 704 17.99 20.95 2.45
CA TYR A 704 16.98 20.31 1.61
C TYR A 704 16.29 21.30 0.68
N PRO A 705 15.80 20.89 -0.50
CA PRO A 705 15.08 21.77 -1.41
C PRO A 705 13.73 22.21 -0.84
N SER A 706 13.19 23.32 -1.35
CA SER A 706 11.97 23.95 -0.85
C SER A 706 10.74 23.01 -0.86
N PHE A 707 10.62 22.19 -1.87
CA PHE A 707 9.49 21.25 -2.00
C PHE A 707 9.44 20.20 -0.89
N TRP A 708 10.54 19.98 -0.16
CA TRP A 708 10.60 19.00 0.95
C TRP A 708 9.56 19.26 2.04
N LYS A 709 9.14 20.52 2.21
CA LYS A 709 8.05 20.89 3.13
C LYS A 709 6.71 20.25 2.83
N ILE A 710 6.43 19.95 1.56
CA ILE A 710 5.17 19.29 1.17
C ILE A 710 5.25 17.80 1.44
N ILE A 711 6.41 17.18 1.20
CA ILE A 711 6.61 15.73 1.36
C ILE A 711 6.72 15.37 2.84
N HIS A 712 7.44 16.20 3.62
CA HIS A 712 7.64 16.02 5.05
C HIS A 712 7.01 17.17 5.84
N ARG A 713 5.75 17.00 6.25
CA ARG A 713 4.91 18.05 6.87
C ARG A 713 5.50 18.74 8.10
N ASP A 714 6.36 18.04 8.86
CA ASP A 714 6.99 18.56 10.09
C ASP A 714 8.37 19.19 9.84
N PHE A 715 8.73 19.41 8.57
CA PHE A 715 10.04 19.89 8.20
C PHE A 715 10.21 21.40 8.51
N LYS A 716 11.30 21.77 9.22
CA LYS A 716 11.53 23.14 9.70
C LYS A 716 12.23 23.98 8.64
N ASP A 717 11.82 25.24 8.51
CA ASP A 717 12.36 26.20 7.52
C ASP A 717 13.88 26.38 7.58
N LYS A 718 14.49 26.34 8.77
CA LYS A 718 15.94 26.43 8.95
C LYS A 718 16.76 25.36 8.22
N ASN A 719 16.12 24.26 7.84
CA ASN A 719 16.75 23.15 7.12
C ASN A 719 16.54 23.23 5.60
N ILE A 720 15.98 24.34 5.07
CA ILE A 720 15.72 24.53 3.64
C ILE A 720 16.82 25.40 3.03
N ASN A 721 17.25 24.99 1.84
CA ASN A 721 18.04 25.79 0.92
C ASN A 721 17.17 26.09 -0.32
N HIS A 722 16.90 27.38 -0.54
CA HIS A 722 16.04 27.85 -1.61
C HIS A 722 16.75 27.89 -2.98
N ASP A 723 18.10 27.84 -2.97
CA ASP A 723 18.94 27.94 -4.16
C ASP A 723 19.14 26.58 -4.87
N LEU A 724 18.67 25.47 -4.25
CA LEU A 724 18.75 24.16 -4.87
C LEU A 724 17.83 24.07 -6.09
N LEU A 725 18.41 23.67 -7.22
CA LEU A 725 17.71 23.55 -8.50
C LEU A 725 17.17 22.12 -8.68
N CYS A 726 15.87 22.03 -8.90
CA CYS A 726 15.24 20.75 -9.28
C CYS A 726 13.82 20.97 -9.83
N PRO A 727 13.30 20.03 -10.64
CA PRO A 727 11.95 20.11 -11.21
C PRO A 727 10.84 20.26 -10.15
N MET A 728 10.99 19.63 -9.01
CA MET A 728 10.00 19.73 -7.93
C MET A 728 9.95 21.11 -7.28
N ASN A 729 11.08 21.85 -7.21
CA ASN A 729 11.07 23.24 -6.76
C ASN A 729 10.33 24.14 -7.74
N TYR A 730 10.38 23.86 -9.05
CA TYR A 730 9.56 24.56 -10.04
C TYR A 730 8.07 24.46 -9.70
N LEU A 731 7.55 23.24 -9.43
CA LEU A 731 6.15 23.02 -9.03
C LEU A 731 5.80 23.74 -7.73
N TYR A 732 6.68 23.64 -6.73
CA TYR A 732 6.46 24.24 -5.42
C TYR A 732 6.27 25.77 -5.52
N ASN A 733 7.03 26.43 -6.38
CA ASN A 733 7.03 27.88 -6.54
C ASN A 733 5.88 28.42 -7.41
N LEU A 734 5.14 27.56 -8.13
CA LEU A 734 4.00 28.00 -8.95
C LEU A 734 2.90 28.65 -8.09
N LYS A 735 2.45 29.84 -8.50
CA LYS A 735 1.40 30.61 -7.82
C LYS A 735 0.01 30.20 -8.31
N LEU A 736 -0.53 29.09 -7.76
CA LEU A 736 -1.82 28.52 -8.16
C LEU A 736 -2.92 28.67 -7.10
N ASP A 737 -2.65 29.35 -5.98
CA ASP A 737 -3.51 29.36 -4.80
C ASP A 737 -4.58 30.48 -4.82
N GLN A 738 -4.62 31.29 -5.89
CA GLN A 738 -5.57 32.39 -6.00
C GLN A 738 -6.95 31.93 -6.45
N PHE A 739 -7.97 32.29 -5.68
CA PHE A 739 -9.38 32.12 -6.00
C PHE A 739 -10.06 33.47 -6.10
N ARG A 740 -10.59 33.79 -7.26
CA ARG A 740 -11.44 34.99 -7.47
C ARG A 740 -12.84 34.51 -7.79
N SER A 741 -13.86 35.07 -7.13
CA SER A 741 -15.25 34.89 -7.49
C SER A 741 -15.93 36.26 -7.51
N ASN A 742 -16.53 36.59 -8.62
CA ASN A 742 -17.25 37.86 -8.80
C ASN A 742 -18.73 37.75 -8.37
N GLN A 743 -19.20 36.59 -7.95
CA GLN A 743 -20.59 36.38 -7.56
C GLN A 743 -20.77 36.53 -6.05
N SER A 744 -21.91 37.05 -5.63
CA SER A 744 -22.32 37.11 -4.23
C SER A 744 -22.45 35.72 -3.61
N THR A 745 -22.11 35.61 -2.32
CA THR A 745 -22.26 34.34 -1.59
C THR A 745 -23.55 34.35 -0.80
N ILE A 746 -24.35 33.28 -0.95
CA ILE A 746 -25.59 33.10 -0.20
C ILE A 746 -25.26 32.30 1.07
N PRO A 747 -25.59 32.77 2.29
CA PRO A 747 -25.46 31.96 3.50
C PRO A 747 -26.22 30.64 3.35
N VAL A 748 -25.58 29.50 3.71
CA VAL A 748 -26.20 28.18 3.52
C VAL A 748 -27.49 28.01 4.33
N GLU A 749 -27.66 28.76 5.39
CA GLU A 749 -28.84 28.76 6.26
C GLU A 749 -30.12 29.18 5.52
N TYR A 750 -30.01 29.97 4.44
CA TYR A 750 -31.18 30.34 3.62
C TYR A 750 -31.82 29.16 2.89
N PHE A 751 -31.04 28.10 2.63
CA PHE A 751 -31.58 26.90 2.00
C PHE A 751 -32.25 25.95 2.99
N PHE A 752 -32.17 26.22 4.31
CA PHE A 752 -32.71 25.32 5.34
C PHE A 752 -34.22 25.48 5.48
N LYS A 753 -34.93 24.36 5.37
CA LYS A 753 -36.32 24.23 5.74
C LYS A 753 -36.43 23.56 7.09
N LYS A 754 -37.00 24.25 8.07
CA LYS A 754 -37.16 23.75 9.45
C LYS A 754 -38.38 22.85 9.55
N PHE A 755 -38.22 21.72 10.21
CA PHE A 755 -39.29 20.79 10.50
C PHE A 755 -39.40 20.58 12.01
N LYS A 756 -40.62 20.25 12.46
CA LYS A 756 -40.87 19.95 13.88
C LYS A 756 -40.12 18.69 14.27
N LEU A 757 -39.49 18.68 15.45
CA LEU A 757 -38.75 17.56 15.96
C LEU A 757 -39.71 16.47 16.44
N GLU A 758 -39.64 15.27 15.85
CA GLU A 758 -40.50 14.12 16.18
C GLU A 758 -39.93 13.28 17.32
N LYS A 759 -38.59 13.29 17.50
CA LYS A 759 -37.88 12.58 18.55
C LYS A 759 -37.47 13.51 19.69
N ASN A 760 -37.37 12.97 20.89
CA ASN A 760 -36.86 13.75 22.02
C ASN A 760 -35.35 14.05 21.82
N ARG A 761 -34.88 15.14 22.46
CA ARG A 761 -33.48 15.61 22.38
C ARG A 761 -32.47 14.54 22.81
N LYS A 762 -32.85 13.60 23.71
CA LYS A 762 -31.98 12.52 24.15
C LYS A 762 -31.68 11.52 23.01
N THR A 763 -32.70 11.21 22.22
CA THR A 763 -32.52 10.35 21.02
C THR A 763 -31.64 11.06 19.97
N CYS A 764 -31.86 12.35 19.73
CA CYS A 764 -31.05 13.13 18.80
C CYS A 764 -29.57 13.16 19.23
N LYS A 765 -29.30 13.35 20.51
CA LYS A 765 -27.95 13.33 21.06
C LYS A 765 -27.29 11.96 20.89
N LYS A 766 -28.04 10.87 21.04
CA LYS A 766 -27.53 9.51 20.82
C LYS A 766 -27.06 9.31 19.38
N VAL A 767 -27.77 9.88 18.39
CA VAL A 767 -27.34 9.85 16.98
C VAL A 767 -26.05 10.67 16.78
N GLU A 768 -25.95 11.87 17.39
CA GLU A 768 -24.70 12.63 17.37
C GLU A 768 -23.53 11.82 17.95
N ASP A 769 -23.72 11.15 19.10
CA ASP A 769 -22.67 10.37 19.77
C ASP A 769 -22.20 9.18 18.89
N ILE A 770 -23.11 8.53 18.15
CA ILE A 770 -22.76 7.48 17.19
C ILE A 770 -21.86 8.05 16.07
N ILE A 771 -22.25 9.18 15.49
CA ILE A 771 -21.49 9.85 14.42
C ILE A 771 -20.13 10.30 14.96
N GLU A 772 -20.06 10.88 16.16
CA GLU A 772 -18.79 11.30 16.78
C GLU A 772 -17.87 10.10 17.05
N THR A 773 -18.41 8.97 17.47
CA THR A 773 -17.64 7.74 17.68
C THR A 773 -16.98 7.30 16.37
N TYR A 774 -17.73 7.32 15.25
CA TYR A 774 -17.17 7.02 13.93
C TYR A 774 -16.09 8.02 13.53
N ILE A 775 -16.32 9.33 13.71
CA ILE A 775 -15.34 10.37 13.37
C ILE A 775 -14.03 10.17 14.12
N ASN A 776 -14.09 9.85 15.41
CA ASN A 776 -12.92 9.62 16.24
C ASN A 776 -12.15 8.37 15.78
N LYS A 777 -12.84 7.26 15.49
CA LYS A 777 -12.24 6.05 14.91
C LYS A 777 -11.59 6.33 13.56
N SER A 778 -12.30 7.02 12.66
CA SER A 778 -11.79 7.35 11.33
C SER A 778 -10.54 8.23 11.37
N SER A 779 -10.40 9.09 12.38
CA SER A 779 -9.24 9.96 12.53
C SER A 779 -7.99 9.20 12.97
N SER A 780 -8.12 8.13 13.75
CA SER A 780 -7.01 7.27 14.18
C SER A 780 -6.55 6.29 13.09
N ASN A 781 -7.44 5.91 12.18
CA ASN A 781 -7.16 4.92 11.13
C ASN A 781 -6.69 5.53 9.80
N PHE A 782 -6.84 6.86 9.61
CA PHE A 782 -6.53 7.54 8.34
C PHE A 782 -5.02 7.71 8.06
N CYS A 783 -4.14 7.26 8.96
CA CYS A 783 -2.69 7.42 8.82
C CYS A 783 -1.99 6.25 8.11
N SER A 784 -2.71 5.29 7.55
CA SER A 784 -2.10 4.16 6.83
C SER A 784 -2.63 4.09 5.40
N ASP A 785 -1.74 4.10 4.41
CA ASP A 785 -2.00 3.72 3.01
C ASP A 785 -2.31 2.21 2.89
N ASN A 786 -3.05 1.65 3.82
CA ASN A 786 -3.30 0.23 3.92
C ASN A 786 -4.71 -0.07 3.40
N GLU A 787 -4.84 -0.98 2.46
CA GLU A 787 -6.14 -1.48 1.97
C GLU A 787 -7.02 -1.96 3.13
N ASP A 788 -6.44 -2.61 4.14
CA ASP A 788 -7.14 -3.01 5.36
C ASP A 788 -7.82 -1.82 6.05
N ALA A 789 -7.19 -0.65 6.07
CA ALA A 789 -7.76 0.54 6.69
C ALA A 789 -8.97 1.08 5.93
N TYR A 790 -8.96 0.98 4.60
CA TYR A 790 -10.11 1.36 3.77
C TYR A 790 -11.32 0.46 4.06
N PHE A 791 -11.12 -0.85 4.08
CA PHE A 791 -12.19 -1.82 4.35
C PHE A 791 -12.75 -1.69 5.77
N LEU A 792 -11.88 -1.51 6.77
CA LEU A 792 -12.29 -1.27 8.15
C LEU A 792 -13.12 0.01 8.30
N LEU A 793 -12.70 1.09 7.65
CA LEU A 793 -13.43 2.36 7.67
C LEU A 793 -14.78 2.25 6.98
N LYS A 794 -14.86 1.52 5.86
CA LYS A 794 -16.13 1.27 5.18
C LYS A 794 -17.07 0.47 6.08
N MET A 795 -16.59 -0.60 6.67
CA MET A 795 -17.35 -1.45 7.59
C MET A 795 -17.83 -0.68 8.84
N ASP A 796 -16.97 0.18 9.41
CA ASP A 796 -17.36 1.06 10.52
C ASP A 796 -18.38 2.13 10.08
N PHE A 797 -18.30 2.61 8.83
CA PHE A 797 -19.29 3.52 8.25
C PHE A 797 -20.64 2.83 8.09
N ASP A 798 -20.66 1.62 7.51
CA ASP A 798 -21.87 0.83 7.32
C ASP A 798 -22.53 0.46 8.66
N ASN A 799 -21.72 0.10 9.67
CA ASN A 799 -22.23 -0.14 11.03
C ASN A 799 -22.81 1.11 11.65
N MET A 800 -22.19 2.29 11.48
CA MET A 800 -22.73 3.58 11.93
C MET A 800 -24.09 3.85 11.27
N ILE A 801 -24.21 3.65 9.95
CA ILE A 801 -25.48 3.80 9.22
C ILE A 801 -26.54 2.86 9.77
N ASN A 802 -26.22 1.58 9.95
CA ASN A 802 -27.13 0.58 10.49
C ASN A 802 -27.60 0.93 11.90
N ASP A 803 -26.72 1.37 12.80
CA ASP A 803 -27.07 1.76 14.17
C ASP A 803 -27.99 2.98 14.20
N ILE A 804 -27.78 3.95 13.31
CA ILE A 804 -28.66 5.11 13.19
C ILE A 804 -30.00 4.71 12.57
N THR A 805 -29.98 3.87 11.54
CA THR A 805 -31.19 3.35 10.88
C THR A 805 -32.08 2.58 11.88
N ARG A 806 -31.53 1.78 12.78
CA ARG A 806 -32.29 1.11 13.86
C ARG A 806 -33.01 2.09 14.76
N ILE A 807 -32.46 3.27 15.01
CA ILE A 807 -33.10 4.34 15.76
C ILE A 807 -34.22 4.99 14.93
N TYR A 808 -34.10 4.95 13.61
CA TYR A 808 -34.93 5.64 12.63
C TYR A 808 -36.13 4.83 12.11
N VAL A 809 -36.07 3.49 12.20
CA VAL A 809 -36.98 2.51 11.54
C VAL A 809 -38.48 2.68 11.85
N SER A 810 -38.86 3.36 12.93
CA SER A 810 -40.27 3.46 13.32
C SER A 810 -40.99 4.72 12.81
N GLY A 811 -40.47 5.45 11.79
CA GLY A 811 -41.12 6.62 11.23
C GLY A 811 -40.25 7.50 10.34
N ASN A 812 -40.88 8.46 9.69
CA ASN A 812 -40.26 9.40 8.75
C ASN A 812 -39.77 10.65 9.53
N TYR A 813 -38.61 10.56 10.21
CA TYR A 813 -38.14 11.58 11.12
C TYR A 813 -37.37 12.70 10.43
N ILE A 814 -38.01 13.50 9.60
CA ILE A 814 -37.41 14.66 8.93
C ILE A 814 -36.98 15.75 9.92
N GLY A 815 -37.72 15.92 11.04
CA GLY A 815 -37.36 16.88 12.09
C GLY A 815 -36.08 16.54 12.80
N LEU A 816 -35.72 15.23 12.93
CA LEU A 816 -34.42 14.80 13.42
C LEU A 816 -33.30 15.26 12.48
N PHE A 817 -33.49 15.15 11.17
CA PHE A 817 -32.52 15.60 10.17
C PHE A 817 -32.36 17.13 10.25
N SER A 818 -33.47 17.86 10.24
CA SER A 818 -33.46 19.31 10.38
C SER A 818 -32.73 19.78 11.65
N TRP A 819 -32.95 19.10 12.79
CA TRP A 819 -32.28 19.43 14.05
C TRP A 819 -30.74 19.14 13.99
N LEU A 820 -30.33 18.02 13.41
CA LEU A 820 -28.91 17.68 13.28
C LEU A 820 -28.18 18.65 12.35
N ILE A 821 -28.80 19.04 11.22
CA ILE A 821 -28.28 20.01 10.27
C ILE A 821 -28.14 21.39 10.94
N ASP A 822 -29.19 21.87 11.62
CA ASP A 822 -29.14 23.15 12.32
C ASP A 822 -27.99 23.22 13.32
N ARG A 823 -27.81 22.20 14.15
CA ARG A 823 -26.67 22.12 15.09
C ARG A 823 -25.29 22.03 14.40
N ALA A 824 -25.20 21.37 13.26
CA ALA A 824 -23.94 21.23 12.55
C ALA A 824 -23.52 22.53 11.84
N PHE A 825 -24.47 23.32 11.36
CA PHE A 825 -24.20 24.51 10.56
C PHE A 825 -24.33 25.82 11.36
N CYS A 826 -25.24 25.90 12.32
CA CYS A 826 -25.43 27.07 13.16
C CYS A 826 -24.49 27.07 14.36
N LEU A 827 -23.30 27.61 14.21
CA LEU A 827 -22.31 27.73 15.27
C LEU A 827 -22.65 28.91 16.20
N SER A 828 -22.63 28.68 17.51
CA SER A 828 -22.74 29.75 18.50
C SER A 828 -21.55 30.72 18.40
N ILE A 829 -21.76 31.99 18.74
CA ILE A 829 -20.76 33.08 18.71
C ILE A 829 -19.50 32.69 19.52
N ALA A 830 -19.65 32.02 20.65
CA ALA A 830 -18.55 31.56 21.50
C ALA A 830 -17.64 30.51 20.83
N GLN A 831 -18.20 29.71 19.91
CA GLN A 831 -17.43 28.73 19.14
C GLN A 831 -16.66 29.35 17.96
N LYS A 832 -17.04 30.56 17.53
CA LYS A 832 -16.35 31.30 16.46
C LYS A 832 -15.02 31.92 16.93
N GLN A 833 -14.82 32.12 18.21
CA GLN A 833 -13.64 32.79 18.77
C GLN A 833 -12.43 31.92 19.04
N ASN A 834 -12.60 30.56 19.13
CA ASN A 834 -11.49 29.60 19.36
C ASN A 834 -11.07 28.85 18.06
N GLN A 835 -10.54 29.56 17.07
CA GLN A 835 -10.91 29.27 15.69
C GLN A 835 -9.99 28.34 14.87
N TYR A 836 -8.73 28.07 15.16
CA TYR A 836 -7.89 27.39 14.15
C TYR A 836 -7.90 25.84 14.19
N LYS A 837 -7.82 25.21 15.35
CA LYS A 837 -7.92 23.73 15.47
C LYS A 837 -9.37 23.22 15.40
N LEU A 838 -10.31 24.01 15.91
CA LEU A 838 -11.75 23.67 15.89
C LEU A 838 -12.33 23.69 14.48
N LYS A 839 -11.84 24.58 13.60
CA LYS A 839 -12.36 24.72 12.21
C LYS A 839 -12.25 23.45 11.36
N SER A 840 -11.13 22.74 11.40
CA SER A 840 -10.94 21.53 10.59
C SER A 840 -11.82 20.37 11.07
N THR A 841 -11.96 20.21 12.38
CA THR A 841 -12.80 19.17 12.99
C THR A 841 -14.29 19.41 12.71
N ILE A 842 -14.75 20.65 12.80
CA ILE A 842 -16.15 21.02 12.50
C ILE A 842 -16.45 20.78 11.02
N LYS A 843 -15.55 21.16 10.11
CA LYS A 843 -15.74 20.93 8.67
C LYS A 843 -15.84 19.45 8.34
N LYS A 844 -14.97 18.61 8.92
CA LYS A 844 -15.00 17.17 8.77
C LYS A 844 -16.29 16.56 9.31
N ARG A 845 -16.76 17.03 10.50
CA ARG A 845 -18.04 16.60 11.09
C ARG A 845 -19.22 16.89 10.18
N ARG A 846 -19.29 18.09 9.58
CA ARG A 846 -20.37 18.47 8.64
C ARG A 846 -20.43 17.54 7.44
N SER A 847 -19.31 17.31 6.79
CA SER A 847 -19.20 16.45 5.61
C SER A 847 -19.65 15.01 5.90
N ILE A 848 -19.17 14.43 7.01
CA ILE A 848 -19.54 13.06 7.43
C ILE A 848 -21.01 12.99 7.84
N LEU A 849 -21.51 13.97 8.58
CA LEU A 849 -22.92 14.03 9.00
C LEU A 849 -23.85 14.04 7.78
N ILE A 850 -23.64 14.97 6.83
CA ILE A 850 -24.48 15.07 5.64
C ILE A 850 -24.45 13.77 4.84
N LYS A 851 -23.24 13.18 4.67
CA LYS A 851 -23.10 11.90 3.97
C LYS A 851 -23.86 10.76 4.68
N ALA A 852 -23.77 10.70 6.01
CA ALA A 852 -24.51 9.71 6.80
C ALA A 852 -26.02 9.88 6.65
N LEU A 853 -26.54 11.10 6.80
CA LEU A 853 -27.97 11.39 6.65
C LEU A 853 -28.48 11.10 5.23
N TYR A 854 -27.67 11.39 4.22
CA TYR A 854 -27.99 11.07 2.82
C TYR A 854 -28.12 9.56 2.59
N ASN A 855 -27.21 8.76 3.13
CA ASN A 855 -27.27 7.31 3.02
C ASN A 855 -28.44 6.69 3.80
N ILE A 856 -28.87 7.32 4.90
CA ILE A 856 -30.02 6.85 5.67
C ILE A 856 -31.31 7.15 4.94
N ASN A 857 -31.51 8.40 4.50
CA ASN A 857 -32.69 8.83 3.73
C ASN A 857 -32.36 10.10 2.94
N SER A 858 -32.01 9.94 1.67
CA SER A 858 -31.65 11.05 0.77
C SER A 858 -32.79 12.04 0.58
N ALA A 859 -34.04 11.57 0.43
CA ALA A 859 -35.19 12.42 0.22
C ALA A 859 -35.45 13.35 1.41
N ASN A 860 -35.32 12.85 2.64
CA ASN A 860 -35.46 13.67 3.84
C ASN A 860 -34.35 14.70 3.99
N LEU A 861 -33.10 14.31 3.69
CA LEU A 861 -32.01 15.26 3.67
C LEU A 861 -32.25 16.39 2.68
N LEU A 862 -32.58 16.05 1.44
CA LEU A 862 -32.83 17.03 0.38
C LEU A 862 -33.99 17.96 0.74
N LYS A 863 -35.08 17.44 1.33
CA LYS A 863 -36.17 18.28 1.83
C LYS A 863 -35.74 19.30 2.88
N CYS A 864 -34.75 18.97 3.70
CA CYS A 864 -34.19 19.92 4.69
C CYS A 864 -33.44 21.10 4.05
N PHE A 865 -33.06 20.99 2.76
CA PHE A 865 -32.39 22.03 1.97
C PHE A 865 -33.30 22.59 0.87
N SER A 866 -34.63 22.41 0.93
CA SER A 866 -35.57 22.76 -0.13
C SER A 866 -36.16 24.17 0.00
N ASN A 867 -35.63 25.04 0.85
CA ASN A 867 -36.03 26.41 0.91
C ASN A 867 -35.46 27.14 -0.32
N ASN A 868 -36.34 27.79 -1.09
CA ASN A 868 -35.90 28.59 -2.25
C ASN A 868 -35.44 29.97 -1.77
N CYS A 869 -34.30 30.41 -2.29
CA CYS A 869 -33.81 31.77 -2.04
C CYS A 869 -34.53 32.80 -2.91
#